data_35232429900c410e82df7371fe290045
#
_entry.id   35232429900c410e82df7371fe290045
#
_cell.length_a   1.000
_cell.length_b   1.000
_cell.length_c   1.000
_cell.angle_alpha   90.00
_cell.angle_beta   90.00
_cell.angle_gamma   90.00
#
_symmetry.space_group_name_H-M   'P 1'
#
loop_
_entity.id
_entity.type
_entity.pdbx_description
1 polymer ?
#
loop_
_entity_poly.entity_id
_entity_poly.type
_entity_poly.pdbx_seq_one_letter_code
_entity_poly.pdbx_strand_id
1 'polypeptide(L)'
;MQLLYPLFALAGLLIGVPILIHLFHFRRYKRVQFTNVRFLKEIKEETDARTKLKNLLTLLARCLAVLALVFAFAQPFWKGDNIDLKANRWVSIYVDNSFSMLALSEEVPLIELAKKRATNIVKSYKVSDRFQILTNDLGLGQQRMVDQETALRLIEDIKIRPNVQPLQKIIEKQGALLNSIQNDAKQVYLISDFQQNMVEGTLAADRLDAEVNIIPLNSIEQNNVSIDTAYFESAIPLAGQTSRLVVKVSNQGRQAVEGLQISLEAEGQIRPVGTLYIDANSQKQDTIGFILQKVGWHDIKLTIADHPIQFDDQYLISVEVPEKINTLIIHQNTPNKYVESALEASGLFDVKENSSQQIDYNGFGKYKLIVLEDLDNLSSGLVAELSKYVQNGGNVVIFPGKNADLNAYNSMWSSLSTGSLSNRENQKREVNSINTEEYVFKEVFEGKAGNFRYPSTQYNYPIKRGAQGEEWIMKYKDGSTFIAKYKRGNGNLYLCASPLDTESSDLVQNASIFAPMMYRMALSSLEKVKYAYIIGQDEQVQAKADNSQSEVSYTIKGKTEFIPQHTRQGNNLMLGLQGQIKEAGYYYLTDKDSTKIASFAFNNSRQESQMKFANKSAIENYFTHYPIKVLDQKETANFVAQLDQKNKGSMIWRYLLMAALIFLGLETFIIRFWKK
;
A
#
# COMPACT_ATOMS: atom_id res chain seq x y z
N MET A 1 -51.43 2.54 12.76
CA MET A 1 -51.19 3.97 12.70
C MET A 1 -50.82 4.48 14.08
N GLN A 2 -49.67 5.13 14.24
CA GLN A 2 -49.22 5.71 15.52
C GLN A 2 -49.02 7.22 15.32
N LEU A 3 -49.12 7.98 16.42
CA LEU A 3 -48.89 9.42 16.41
C LEU A 3 -47.49 9.72 16.97
N LEU A 4 -46.73 10.54 16.28
CA LEU A 4 -45.41 10.98 16.74
C LEU A 4 -45.54 11.89 17.96
N TYR A 5 -46.54 12.74 17.96
CA TYR A 5 -46.85 13.69 19.03
C TYR A 5 -48.26 13.49 19.55
N PRO A 6 -48.56 12.48 20.39
CA PRO A 6 -49.90 12.15 20.82
C PRO A 6 -50.56 13.29 21.62
N LEU A 7 -49.81 14.13 22.29
CA LEU A 7 -50.36 15.31 23.01
C LEU A 7 -51.07 16.31 22.09
N PHE A 8 -50.68 16.42 20.83
CA PHE A 8 -51.38 17.29 19.86
C PHE A 8 -52.76 16.77 19.51
N ALA A 9 -53.07 15.49 19.75
CA ALA A 9 -54.43 14.98 19.58
C ALA A 9 -55.44 15.67 20.53
N LEU A 10 -54.98 16.16 21.70
CA LEU A 10 -55.82 16.95 22.61
C LEU A 10 -56.29 18.27 21.99
N ALA A 11 -55.56 18.82 21.03
CA ALA A 11 -55.97 19.97 20.23
C ALA A 11 -57.24 19.70 19.37
N GLY A 12 -57.64 18.42 19.25
CA GLY A 12 -58.92 18.03 18.66
C GLY A 12 -60.13 18.66 19.39
N LEU A 13 -59.98 19.03 20.66
CA LEU A 13 -60.99 19.81 21.38
C LEU A 13 -61.29 21.15 20.74
N LEU A 14 -60.38 21.71 19.91
CA LEU A 14 -60.61 22.93 19.13
C LEU A 14 -61.72 22.79 18.07
N ILE A 15 -62.10 21.55 17.72
CA ILE A 15 -63.30 21.29 16.87
C ILE A 15 -64.58 21.81 17.53
N GLY A 16 -64.61 21.88 18.88
CA GLY A 16 -65.70 22.50 19.61
C GLY A 16 -65.93 23.97 19.29
N VAL A 17 -64.87 24.71 18.87
CA VAL A 17 -64.97 26.14 18.57
C VAL A 17 -65.88 26.42 17.35
N PRO A 18 -65.67 25.81 16.18
CA PRO A 18 -66.60 25.95 15.04
C PRO A 18 -68.03 25.51 15.39
N ILE A 19 -68.21 24.47 16.18
CA ILE A 19 -69.48 23.94 16.60
C ILE A 19 -70.20 24.97 17.51
N LEU A 20 -69.50 25.52 18.53
CA LEU A 20 -70.06 26.57 19.40
C LEU A 20 -70.42 27.81 18.61
N ILE A 21 -69.57 28.26 17.70
CA ILE A 21 -69.88 29.42 16.84
C ILE A 21 -71.13 29.14 16.00
N HIS A 22 -71.30 27.90 15.51
CA HIS A 22 -72.52 27.54 14.73
C HIS A 22 -73.75 27.44 15.60
N LEU A 23 -73.69 26.92 16.80
CA LEU A 23 -74.81 26.82 17.76
C LEU A 23 -75.24 28.18 18.32
N PHE A 24 -74.28 29.03 18.64
CA PHE A 24 -74.59 30.38 19.21
C PHE A 24 -74.61 31.45 18.18
N HIS A 25 -75.03 31.14 16.93
CA HIS A 25 -75.18 32.10 15.87
C HIS A 25 -76.39 32.99 16.18
N PHE A 26 -76.18 34.14 16.87
CA PHE A 26 -77.20 35.11 17.20
C PHE A 26 -77.72 35.83 15.95
N ARG A 27 -78.86 35.37 15.45
CA ARG A 27 -79.62 36.11 14.37
C ARG A 27 -80.25 37.30 15.01
N ARG A 28 -79.81 38.52 14.71
CA ARG A 28 -80.53 39.76 15.01
C ARG A 28 -81.65 39.88 13.98
N TYR A 29 -82.90 39.66 14.42
CA TYR A 29 -84.10 39.89 13.59
C TYR A 29 -84.50 41.34 13.66
N LYS A 30 -84.62 42.01 12.48
CA LYS A 30 -85.27 43.32 12.32
C LYS A 30 -86.71 43.04 11.98
N ARG A 31 -87.67 43.46 12.86
CA ARG A 31 -89.08 43.28 12.60
C ARG A 31 -89.49 44.29 11.52
N VAL A 32 -89.98 43.78 10.41
CA VAL A 32 -90.59 44.55 9.35
C VAL A 32 -91.99 44.04 9.20
N GLN A 33 -92.99 44.93 9.27
CA GLN A 33 -94.44 44.60 9.12
C GLN A 33 -94.76 44.48 7.62
N PHE A 34 -95.28 43.32 7.21
CA PHE A 34 -95.73 43.02 5.87
C PHE A 34 -97.16 42.53 5.88
N THR A 35 -98.02 43.04 4.91
CA THR A 35 -99.45 42.81 4.86
C THR A 35 -99.93 41.55 4.13
N ASN A 36 -99.09 40.83 3.38
CA ASN A 36 -99.44 39.57 2.69
C ASN A 36 -98.44 38.45 2.96
N VAL A 37 -98.79 37.52 3.82
CA VAL A 37 -97.91 36.50 4.44
C VAL A 37 -97.91 35.16 3.68
N ARG A 38 -98.91 34.90 2.78
CA ARG A 38 -99.07 33.53 2.23
C ARG A 38 -97.98 33.14 1.21
N PHE A 39 -97.57 34.02 0.34
CA PHE A 39 -96.55 33.79 -0.68
C PHE A 39 -95.12 33.77 -0.06
N LEU A 40 -94.94 34.50 1.01
CA LEU A 40 -93.71 34.57 1.73
C LEU A 40 -93.38 33.26 2.53
N LYS A 41 -94.42 32.45 2.86
CA LYS A 41 -94.25 31.25 3.64
C LYS A 41 -93.64 30.09 2.83
N GLU A 42 -94.05 29.91 1.56
CA GLU A 42 -93.49 28.88 0.67
C GLU A 42 -92.05 29.19 0.25
N ILE A 43 -91.74 30.43 -0.09
CA ILE A 43 -90.38 30.87 -0.43
C ILE A 43 -89.45 30.78 0.80
N LYS A 44 -90.00 31.01 1.99
CA LYS A 44 -89.21 30.94 3.23
C LYS A 44 -88.83 29.53 3.60
N GLU A 45 -89.67 28.52 3.38
CA GLU A 45 -89.39 27.14 3.66
C GLU A 45 -88.28 26.58 2.73
N GLU A 46 -88.33 26.94 1.44
CA GLU A 46 -87.34 26.53 0.46
C GLU A 46 -85.95 27.20 0.69
N THR A 47 -85.98 28.51 0.99
CA THR A 47 -84.79 29.29 1.31
C THR A 47 -84.18 28.92 2.66
N ASP A 48 -84.99 28.57 3.66
CA ASP A 48 -84.48 28.11 4.97
C ASP A 48 -83.82 26.73 4.89
N ALA A 49 -84.33 25.80 4.08
CA ALA A 49 -83.72 24.50 3.83
C ALA A 49 -82.38 24.62 3.14
N ARG A 50 -82.25 25.42 2.08
CA ARG A 50 -81.02 25.73 1.36
C ARG A 50 -80.00 26.44 2.26
N THR A 51 -80.38 27.36 3.10
CA THR A 51 -79.52 28.09 4.04
C THR A 51 -79.05 27.19 5.16
N LYS A 52 -79.90 26.28 5.69
CA LYS A 52 -79.53 25.28 6.65
C LYS A 52 -78.44 24.31 6.07
N LEU A 53 -78.65 23.85 4.83
CA LEU A 53 -77.69 22.99 4.14
C LEU A 53 -76.32 23.68 3.94
N LYS A 54 -76.37 24.98 3.46
CA LYS A 54 -75.16 25.80 3.33
C LYS A 54 -74.37 25.89 4.65
N ASN A 55 -75.11 26.28 5.72
CA ASN A 55 -74.44 26.42 7.03
C ASN A 55 -73.90 25.11 7.59
N LEU A 56 -74.58 23.98 7.34
CA LEU A 56 -74.15 22.67 7.72
C LEU A 56 -72.87 22.23 6.95
N LEU A 57 -72.89 22.47 5.61
CA LEU A 57 -71.73 22.18 4.77
C LEU A 57 -70.49 23.06 5.13
N THR A 58 -70.75 24.34 5.46
CA THR A 58 -69.67 25.25 5.94
C THR A 58 -69.11 24.79 7.28
N LEU A 59 -69.95 24.35 8.22
CA LEU A 59 -69.57 23.80 9.48
C LEU A 59 -68.68 22.49 9.30
N LEU A 60 -69.16 21.58 8.43
CA LEU A 60 -68.49 20.37 8.09
C LEU A 60 -67.10 20.65 7.54
N ALA A 61 -67.00 21.60 6.58
CA ALA A 61 -65.74 22.00 5.98
C ALA A 61 -64.72 22.54 7.04
N ARG A 62 -65.23 23.41 7.96
CA ARG A 62 -64.44 23.94 9.08
C ARG A 62 -63.93 22.83 10.03
N CYS A 63 -64.84 21.94 10.43
CA CYS A 63 -64.50 20.85 11.34
C CYS A 63 -63.45 19.91 10.70
N LEU A 64 -63.62 19.59 9.40
CA LEU A 64 -62.65 18.77 8.65
C LEU A 64 -61.31 19.48 8.47
N ALA A 65 -61.28 20.79 8.24
CA ALA A 65 -60.07 21.57 8.17
C ALA A 65 -59.30 21.55 9.50
N VAL A 66 -60.00 21.82 10.61
CA VAL A 66 -59.38 21.75 11.95
C VAL A 66 -58.90 20.34 12.27
N LEU A 67 -59.70 19.31 11.96
CA LEU A 67 -59.33 17.93 12.16
C LEU A 67 -58.08 17.56 11.37
N ALA A 68 -58.00 17.90 10.08
CA ALA A 68 -56.87 17.68 9.23
C ALA A 68 -55.61 18.39 9.74
N LEU A 69 -55.77 19.62 10.26
CA LEU A 69 -54.69 20.41 10.82
C LEU A 69 -54.17 19.80 12.13
N VAL A 70 -55.07 19.37 13.02
CA VAL A 70 -54.69 18.67 14.27
C VAL A 70 -53.91 17.38 13.97
N PHE A 71 -54.41 16.58 13.01
CA PHE A 71 -53.68 15.38 12.60
C PHE A 71 -52.37 15.72 11.89
N ALA A 72 -52.27 16.81 11.14
CA ALA A 72 -51.01 17.24 10.55
C ALA A 72 -49.94 17.53 11.61
N PHE A 73 -50.31 18.19 12.73
CA PHE A 73 -49.42 18.44 13.85
C PHE A 73 -49.15 17.20 14.71
N ALA A 74 -50.11 16.29 14.87
CA ALA A 74 -49.95 15.04 15.57
C ALA A 74 -49.03 14.07 14.80
N GLN A 75 -48.75 14.36 13.52
CA GLN A 75 -47.88 13.59 12.62
C GLN A 75 -48.15 12.08 12.66
N PRO A 76 -49.27 11.61 12.13
CA PRO A 76 -49.57 10.21 12.03
C PRO A 76 -48.58 9.54 11.06
N PHE A 77 -48.06 8.39 11.43
CA PHE A 77 -47.24 7.56 10.57
C PHE A 77 -47.73 6.11 10.54
N TRP A 78 -47.52 5.45 9.41
CA TRP A 78 -47.86 4.07 9.25
C TRP A 78 -46.68 3.21 9.65
N LYS A 79 -46.83 2.32 10.62
CA LYS A 79 -45.86 1.35 11.01
C LYS A 79 -45.83 0.24 9.95
N GLY A 80 -44.69 0.06 9.24
CA GLY A 80 -44.45 -1.17 8.48
C GLY A 80 -44.28 -2.33 9.43
N ASP A 81 -44.63 -3.55 9.00
CA ASP A 81 -44.55 -4.74 9.82
C ASP A 81 -43.12 -4.94 10.39
N ASN A 82 -43.05 -5.24 11.70
CA ASN A 82 -41.86 -5.63 12.44
C ASN A 82 -40.74 -4.62 12.72
N ILE A 83 -41.02 -3.34 12.91
CA ILE A 83 -39.99 -2.40 13.37
C ILE A 83 -40.27 -1.98 14.81
N ASP A 84 -39.39 -2.37 15.72
CA ASP A 84 -39.38 -1.80 17.07
C ASP A 84 -38.78 -0.38 17.02
N LEU A 85 -39.67 0.62 17.05
CA LEU A 85 -39.31 2.04 16.98
C LEU A 85 -38.57 2.54 18.24
N LYS A 86 -38.50 1.73 19.28
CA LYS A 86 -37.85 2.07 20.55
C LYS A 86 -36.39 1.60 20.61
N ALA A 87 -35.99 0.59 19.82
CA ALA A 87 -34.63 0.09 19.80
C ALA A 87 -33.73 1.08 19.03
N ASN A 88 -32.60 1.46 19.64
CA ASN A 88 -31.54 2.16 18.95
C ASN A 88 -30.88 1.21 17.94
N ARG A 89 -30.40 1.77 16.83
CA ARG A 89 -29.69 1.00 15.83
C ARG A 89 -28.20 1.28 15.89
N TRP A 90 -27.44 0.25 15.62
CA TRP A 90 -25.98 0.32 15.61
C TRP A 90 -25.50 0.04 14.21
N VAL A 91 -24.87 1.04 13.61
CA VAL A 91 -24.53 1.05 12.21
C VAL A 91 -23.04 1.22 12.04
N SER A 92 -22.39 0.23 11.44
CA SER A 92 -20.98 0.32 11.08
C SER A 92 -20.83 0.56 9.59
N ILE A 93 -20.15 1.64 9.20
CA ILE A 93 -19.95 2.04 7.81
C ILE A 93 -18.43 2.03 7.54
N TYR A 94 -18.00 1.16 6.65
CA TYR A 94 -16.67 1.22 6.07
C TYR A 94 -16.72 2.03 4.80
N VAL A 95 -15.81 2.99 4.68
CA VAL A 95 -15.57 3.80 3.50
C VAL A 95 -14.14 3.56 3.06
N ASP A 96 -13.98 2.97 1.91
CA ASP A 96 -12.68 2.77 1.30
C ASP A 96 -12.05 4.12 0.96
N ASN A 97 -10.81 4.30 1.40
CA ASN A 97 -10.02 5.50 1.15
C ASN A 97 -8.65 5.18 0.54
N SER A 98 -8.55 4.04 -0.14
CA SER A 98 -7.38 3.64 -0.91
C SER A 98 -7.14 4.54 -2.13
N PHE A 99 -5.98 4.42 -2.75
CA PHE A 99 -5.65 5.23 -3.93
C PHE A 99 -6.55 4.97 -5.14
N SER A 100 -7.03 3.74 -5.31
CA SER A 100 -7.97 3.41 -6.39
C SER A 100 -9.25 4.22 -6.35
N MET A 101 -9.63 4.71 -5.16
CA MET A 101 -10.79 5.58 -4.99
C MET A 101 -10.61 7.00 -5.56
N LEU A 102 -9.42 7.33 -6.10
CA LEU A 102 -9.20 8.51 -6.95
C LEU A 102 -9.74 8.33 -8.37
N ALA A 103 -9.98 7.09 -8.80
CA ALA A 103 -10.59 6.80 -10.09
C ALA A 103 -11.94 7.53 -10.23
N LEU A 104 -12.28 7.89 -11.47
CA LEU A 104 -13.50 8.66 -11.76
C LEU A 104 -14.68 7.74 -12.04
N SER A 105 -15.85 8.08 -11.49
CA SER A 105 -17.14 7.64 -11.97
C SER A 105 -17.77 8.82 -12.70
N GLU A 106 -17.79 8.77 -14.03
CA GLU A 106 -18.06 9.92 -14.88
C GLU A 106 -17.03 11.04 -14.66
N GLU A 107 -17.37 12.13 -14.00
CA GLU A 107 -16.47 13.26 -13.70
C GLU A 107 -16.13 13.38 -12.20
N VAL A 108 -16.66 12.47 -11.35
CA VAL A 108 -16.50 12.57 -9.90
C VAL A 108 -15.62 11.45 -9.39
N PRO A 109 -14.59 11.73 -8.55
CA PRO A 109 -13.79 10.70 -7.90
C PRO A 109 -14.66 9.76 -7.05
N LEU A 110 -14.32 8.46 -7.06
CA LEU A 110 -15.06 7.45 -6.30
C LEU A 110 -15.11 7.77 -4.80
N ILE A 111 -14.05 8.36 -4.25
CA ILE A 111 -14.03 8.76 -2.83
C ILE A 111 -15.12 9.77 -2.49
N GLU A 112 -15.37 10.75 -3.36
CA GLU A 112 -16.43 11.75 -3.13
C GLU A 112 -17.82 11.11 -3.27
N LEU A 113 -17.95 10.15 -4.18
CA LEU A 113 -19.18 9.37 -4.30
C LEU A 113 -19.40 8.49 -3.06
N ALA A 114 -18.33 7.85 -2.54
CA ALA A 114 -18.36 7.06 -1.31
C ALA A 114 -18.80 7.90 -0.11
N LYS A 115 -18.20 9.08 0.09
CA LYS A 115 -18.56 10.03 1.14
C LYS A 115 -20.03 10.44 1.03
N LYS A 116 -20.50 10.75 -0.17
CA LYS A 116 -21.90 11.10 -0.43
C LYS A 116 -22.84 9.95 -0.07
N ARG A 117 -22.50 8.71 -0.43
CA ARG A 117 -23.28 7.51 -0.08
C ARG A 117 -23.31 7.29 1.43
N ALA A 118 -22.18 7.34 2.08
CA ALA A 118 -22.06 7.22 3.54
C ALA A 118 -22.90 8.30 4.27
N THR A 119 -22.78 9.55 3.83
CA THR A 119 -23.56 10.69 4.36
C THR A 119 -25.06 10.45 4.22
N ASN A 120 -25.53 9.99 3.05
CA ASN A 120 -26.94 9.72 2.82
C ASN A 120 -27.44 8.56 3.71
N ILE A 121 -26.64 7.52 3.89
CA ILE A 121 -26.94 6.42 4.82
C ILE A 121 -27.09 6.97 6.24
N VAL A 122 -26.11 7.71 6.75
CA VAL A 122 -26.16 8.27 8.11
C VAL A 122 -27.39 9.16 8.29
N LYS A 123 -27.74 10.02 7.32
CA LYS A 123 -28.90 10.91 7.37
C LYS A 123 -30.25 10.15 7.31
N SER A 124 -30.28 8.94 6.78
CA SER A 124 -31.50 8.11 6.74
C SER A 124 -31.86 7.46 8.08
N TYR A 125 -30.95 7.49 9.05
CA TYR A 125 -31.15 6.99 10.40
C TYR A 125 -31.61 8.08 11.36
N LYS A 126 -32.04 7.67 12.56
CA LYS A 126 -32.47 8.60 13.62
C LYS A 126 -31.27 9.24 14.31
N VAL A 127 -31.49 10.40 14.91
CA VAL A 127 -30.48 11.08 15.72
C VAL A 127 -30.03 10.25 16.94
N SER A 128 -30.93 9.38 17.46
CA SER A 128 -30.62 8.47 18.57
C SER A 128 -29.75 7.30 18.19
N ASP A 129 -29.64 6.94 16.91
CA ASP A 129 -28.85 5.82 16.42
C ASP A 129 -27.34 6.10 16.59
N ARG A 130 -26.52 5.05 16.60
CA ARG A 130 -25.07 5.14 16.81
C ARG A 130 -24.33 4.61 15.60
N PHE A 131 -23.21 5.25 15.30
CA PHE A 131 -22.46 5.00 14.08
C PHE A 131 -20.99 4.72 14.37
N GLN A 132 -20.43 3.76 13.67
CA GLN A 132 -18.99 3.58 13.52
C GLN A 132 -18.61 3.96 12.08
N ILE A 133 -17.61 4.83 11.91
CA ILE A 133 -17.04 5.15 10.61
C ILE A 133 -15.63 4.56 10.55
N LEU A 134 -15.44 3.61 9.65
CA LEU A 134 -14.19 2.90 9.46
C LEU A 134 -13.60 3.22 8.10
N THR A 135 -12.28 3.32 8.03
CA THR A 135 -11.50 3.44 6.79
C THR A 135 -10.33 2.47 6.82
N ASN A 136 -9.52 2.43 5.77
CA ASN A 136 -8.29 1.61 5.72
C ASN A 136 -7.26 1.97 6.81
N ASP A 137 -7.37 3.12 7.46
CA ASP A 137 -6.46 3.50 8.55
C ASP A 137 -6.65 2.66 9.80
N LEU A 138 -7.83 2.10 10.03
CA LEU A 138 -8.21 1.31 11.22
C LEU A 138 -7.78 1.95 12.55
N GLY A 139 -7.77 3.28 12.61
CA GLY A 139 -7.28 4.05 13.75
C GLY A 139 -8.09 3.80 15.03
N LEU A 140 -7.49 4.02 16.19
CA LEU A 140 -8.15 3.85 17.49
C LEU A 140 -9.44 4.69 17.61
N GLY A 141 -9.46 5.90 17.04
CA GLY A 141 -10.63 6.77 17.02
C GLY A 141 -11.82 6.20 16.22
N GLN A 142 -11.58 5.29 15.29
CA GLN A 142 -12.59 4.63 14.46
C GLN A 142 -13.19 3.38 15.09
N GLN A 143 -12.66 2.93 16.24
CA GLN A 143 -13.10 1.72 16.94
C GLN A 143 -14.12 2.03 18.04
N ARG A 144 -14.91 3.07 17.87
CA ARG A 144 -15.96 3.48 18.83
C ARG A 144 -17.22 3.90 18.09
N MET A 145 -18.35 3.79 18.79
CA MET A 145 -19.62 4.32 18.31
C MET A 145 -19.73 5.81 18.62
N VAL A 146 -20.23 6.57 17.66
CA VAL A 146 -20.42 8.01 17.73
C VAL A 146 -21.88 8.37 17.40
N ASP A 147 -22.29 9.61 17.69
CA ASP A 147 -23.58 10.15 17.27
C ASP A 147 -23.57 10.55 15.78
N GLN A 148 -24.76 10.91 15.29
CA GLN A 148 -24.97 11.24 13.88
C GLN A 148 -24.14 12.44 13.41
N GLU A 149 -24.02 13.50 14.22
CA GLU A 149 -23.27 14.71 13.85
C GLU A 149 -21.76 14.41 13.77
N THR A 150 -21.23 13.71 14.75
CA THR A 150 -19.83 13.29 14.74
C THR A 150 -19.53 12.34 13.56
N ALA A 151 -20.45 11.41 13.23
CA ALA A 151 -20.29 10.52 12.08
C ALA A 151 -20.22 11.30 10.76
N LEU A 152 -21.07 12.30 10.58
CA LEU A 152 -21.06 13.14 9.36
C LEU A 152 -19.73 13.89 9.22
N ARG A 153 -19.21 14.44 10.32
CA ARG A 153 -17.91 15.12 10.33
C ARG A 153 -16.76 14.16 10.02
N LEU A 154 -16.77 12.96 10.63
CA LEU A 154 -15.75 11.95 10.34
C LEU A 154 -15.74 11.51 8.88
N ILE A 155 -16.93 11.43 8.22
CA ILE A 155 -17.02 11.11 6.79
C ILE A 155 -16.43 12.25 5.95
N GLU A 156 -16.70 13.51 6.28
CA GLU A 156 -16.17 14.67 5.57
C GLU A 156 -14.62 14.72 5.65
N ASP A 157 -14.06 14.39 6.80
CA ASP A 157 -12.62 14.40 7.09
C ASP A 157 -11.84 13.23 6.44
N ILE A 158 -12.51 12.27 5.78
CA ILE A 158 -11.84 11.13 5.13
C ILE A 158 -10.90 11.65 4.04
N LYS A 159 -9.64 11.23 4.12
CA LYS A 159 -8.59 11.52 3.13
C LYS A 159 -8.08 10.23 2.52
N ILE A 160 -7.67 10.29 1.26
CA ILE A 160 -6.99 9.18 0.58
C ILE A 160 -5.70 8.81 1.33
N ARG A 161 -5.45 7.53 1.44
CA ARG A 161 -4.29 6.94 2.10
C ARG A 161 -3.72 5.77 1.28
N PRO A 162 -2.40 5.50 1.39
CA PRO A 162 -1.75 4.42 0.65
C PRO A 162 -2.04 3.02 1.20
N ASN A 163 -2.75 2.92 2.31
CA ASN A 163 -3.01 1.65 2.97
C ASN A 163 -4.24 0.96 2.38
N VAL A 164 -4.10 -0.30 2.03
CA VAL A 164 -5.20 -1.21 1.70
C VAL A 164 -5.29 -2.25 2.79
N GLN A 165 -6.49 -2.51 3.26
CA GLN A 165 -6.73 -3.57 4.23
C GLN A 165 -7.52 -4.71 3.60
N PRO A 166 -7.16 -5.97 3.87
CA PRO A 166 -7.99 -7.10 3.48
C PRO A 166 -9.40 -6.95 4.05
N LEU A 167 -10.42 -7.28 3.27
CA LEU A 167 -11.82 -7.13 3.67
C LEU A 167 -12.16 -7.94 4.93
N GLN A 168 -11.50 -9.09 5.13
CA GLN A 168 -11.61 -9.88 6.37
C GLN A 168 -11.28 -9.03 7.60
N LYS A 169 -10.17 -8.30 7.59
CA LYS A 169 -9.73 -7.47 8.73
C LYS A 169 -10.70 -6.32 9.02
N ILE A 170 -11.31 -5.76 7.97
CA ILE A 170 -12.33 -4.72 8.09
C ILE A 170 -13.56 -5.28 8.81
N ILE A 171 -14.06 -6.44 8.35
CA ILE A 171 -15.23 -7.13 8.93
C ILE A 171 -14.95 -7.57 10.37
N GLU A 172 -13.77 -8.09 10.67
CA GLU A 172 -13.36 -8.42 12.03
C GLU A 172 -13.42 -7.20 12.96
N LYS A 173 -12.98 -6.03 12.50
CA LYS A 173 -13.05 -4.79 13.29
C LYS A 173 -14.47 -4.29 13.48
N GLN A 174 -15.33 -4.41 12.47
CA GLN A 174 -16.74 -4.10 12.58
C GLN A 174 -17.44 -5.08 13.53
N GLY A 175 -17.17 -6.39 13.38
CA GLY A 175 -17.71 -7.44 14.22
C GLY A 175 -17.29 -7.32 15.67
N ALA A 176 -16.02 -7.04 15.95
CA ALA A 176 -15.53 -6.89 17.31
C ALA A 176 -16.31 -5.84 18.12
N LEU A 177 -16.70 -4.73 17.48
CA LEU A 177 -17.49 -3.70 18.13
C LEU A 177 -18.98 -4.07 18.19
N LEU A 178 -19.58 -4.54 17.09
CA LEU A 178 -21.01 -4.83 17.03
C LEU A 178 -21.40 -6.06 17.87
N ASN A 179 -20.55 -7.10 17.95
CA ASN A 179 -20.85 -8.29 18.73
C ASN A 179 -20.83 -8.05 20.25
N SER A 180 -20.16 -6.97 20.70
CA SER A 180 -20.19 -6.58 22.12
C SER A 180 -21.55 -5.98 22.55
N ILE A 181 -22.41 -5.65 21.59
CA ILE A 181 -23.71 -5.01 21.83
C ILE A 181 -24.80 -6.09 21.83
N GLN A 182 -25.61 -6.13 22.88
CA GLN A 182 -26.69 -7.12 23.02
C GLN A 182 -28.03 -6.56 22.55
N ASN A 183 -28.83 -7.39 21.88
CA ASN A 183 -30.26 -7.23 21.60
C ASN A 183 -30.72 -6.04 20.75
N ASP A 184 -29.81 -5.39 19.98
CA ASP A 184 -30.15 -4.27 19.11
C ASP A 184 -29.99 -4.61 17.61
N ALA A 185 -30.71 -3.87 16.77
CA ALA A 185 -30.60 -4.03 15.32
C ALA A 185 -29.25 -3.51 14.83
N LYS A 186 -28.46 -4.37 14.24
CA LYS A 186 -27.11 -4.09 13.76
C LYS A 186 -27.07 -4.10 12.24
N GLN A 187 -26.39 -3.12 11.67
CA GLN A 187 -26.24 -2.96 10.22
C GLN A 187 -24.78 -2.67 9.89
N VAL A 188 -24.28 -3.33 8.86
CA VAL A 188 -22.94 -3.10 8.31
C VAL A 188 -23.07 -2.61 6.87
N TYR A 189 -22.32 -1.59 6.54
CA TYR A 189 -22.19 -1.07 5.18
C TYR A 189 -20.72 -1.12 4.78
N LEU A 190 -20.46 -1.63 3.57
CA LEU A 190 -19.16 -1.68 2.95
C LEU A 190 -19.23 -0.90 1.64
N ILE A 191 -18.54 0.24 1.58
CA ILE A 191 -18.52 1.15 0.42
C ILE A 191 -17.10 1.15 -0.13
N SER A 192 -16.87 0.54 -1.28
CA SER A 192 -15.56 0.38 -1.93
C SER A 192 -15.75 0.13 -3.42
N ASP A 193 -14.69 0.25 -4.19
CA ASP A 193 -14.60 -0.23 -5.56
C ASP A 193 -14.37 -1.76 -5.63
N PHE A 194 -14.08 -2.39 -4.50
CA PHE A 194 -13.84 -3.84 -4.35
C PHE A 194 -12.81 -4.36 -5.36
N GLN A 195 -11.59 -3.85 -5.31
CA GLN A 195 -10.50 -4.43 -6.08
C GLN A 195 -10.33 -5.92 -5.77
N GLN A 196 -9.88 -6.71 -6.74
CA GLN A 196 -9.75 -8.18 -6.63
C GLN A 196 -8.87 -8.60 -5.45
N ASN A 197 -7.82 -7.84 -5.15
CA ASN A 197 -6.91 -8.08 -4.02
C ASN A 197 -7.61 -8.00 -2.65
N MET A 198 -8.74 -7.29 -2.52
CA MET A 198 -9.51 -7.20 -1.27
C MET A 198 -10.39 -8.43 -1.02
N VAL A 199 -10.82 -9.12 -2.08
CA VAL A 199 -11.79 -10.24 -2.05
C VAL A 199 -11.16 -11.58 -2.46
N GLU A 200 -9.86 -11.74 -2.27
CA GLU A 200 -9.20 -13.01 -2.53
C GLU A 200 -9.55 -14.06 -1.47
N GLY A 201 -9.93 -15.25 -1.91
CA GLY A 201 -10.31 -16.37 -1.04
C GLY A 201 -11.77 -16.35 -0.59
N THR A 202 -12.03 -16.81 0.61
CA THR A 202 -13.35 -16.81 1.28
C THR A 202 -13.24 -16.21 2.67
N LEU A 203 -14.29 -15.53 3.11
CA LEU A 203 -14.31 -14.90 4.43
C LEU A 203 -14.26 -15.98 5.53
N ALA A 204 -13.19 -15.97 6.31
CA ALA A 204 -12.95 -16.89 7.43
C ALA A 204 -13.26 -16.27 8.80
N ALA A 205 -13.95 -15.13 8.83
CA ALA A 205 -14.24 -14.40 10.07
C ALA A 205 -15.30 -15.13 10.92
N ASP A 206 -15.22 -14.92 12.23
CA ASP A 206 -16.25 -15.32 13.17
C ASP A 206 -17.60 -14.69 12.80
N ARG A 207 -18.69 -15.39 13.14
CA ARG A 207 -20.05 -14.99 12.77
C ARG A 207 -20.35 -13.55 13.16
N LEU A 208 -20.52 -12.70 12.16
CA LEU A 208 -20.98 -11.33 12.32
C LEU A 208 -22.52 -11.36 12.50
N ASP A 209 -23.00 -10.96 13.66
CA ASP A 209 -24.43 -10.87 13.96
C ASP A 209 -24.98 -9.51 13.49
N ALA A 210 -24.97 -9.28 12.19
CA ALA A 210 -25.46 -8.05 11.56
C ALA A 210 -25.84 -8.29 10.09
N GLU A 211 -26.76 -7.49 9.56
CA GLU A 211 -27.08 -7.47 8.15
C GLU A 211 -25.99 -6.70 7.38
N VAL A 212 -25.35 -7.35 6.40
CA VAL A 212 -24.25 -6.77 5.62
C VAL A 212 -24.78 -6.23 4.29
N ASN A 213 -24.59 -4.95 4.07
CA ASN A 213 -24.95 -4.24 2.85
C ASN A 213 -23.67 -3.80 2.11
N ILE A 214 -23.50 -4.27 0.89
CA ILE A 214 -22.34 -4.01 0.05
C ILE A 214 -22.72 -3.02 -1.02
N ILE A 215 -21.97 -1.94 -1.14
CA ILE A 215 -22.21 -0.85 -2.08
C ILE A 215 -20.97 -0.73 -2.97
N PRO A 216 -20.90 -1.50 -4.05
CA PRO A 216 -19.80 -1.41 -5.00
C PRO A 216 -19.89 -0.09 -5.77
N LEU A 217 -18.73 0.57 -5.89
CA LEU A 217 -18.58 1.77 -6.69
C LEU A 217 -17.80 1.40 -7.96
N ASN A 218 -18.37 1.74 -9.10
CA ASN A 218 -17.77 1.44 -10.39
C ASN A 218 -17.13 2.69 -10.98
N SER A 219 -15.84 2.61 -11.30
CA SER A 219 -15.18 3.61 -12.12
C SER A 219 -15.56 3.44 -13.60
N ILE A 220 -15.49 4.51 -14.35
CA ILE A 220 -15.34 4.39 -15.80
C ILE A 220 -13.99 3.74 -16.09
N GLU A 221 -13.92 3.05 -17.20
CA GLU A 221 -12.65 2.46 -17.63
C GLU A 221 -11.63 3.56 -17.89
N GLN A 222 -10.50 3.50 -17.20
CA GLN A 222 -9.43 4.49 -17.30
C GLN A 222 -8.14 3.80 -17.66
N ASN A 223 -7.32 4.47 -18.47
CA ASN A 223 -5.95 4.05 -18.66
C ASN A 223 -5.17 4.42 -17.41
N ASN A 224 -4.34 3.50 -16.94
CA ASN A 224 -3.39 3.76 -15.87
C ASN A 224 -2.02 3.22 -16.27
N VAL A 225 -1.01 4.06 -16.18
CA VAL A 225 0.38 3.69 -16.41
C VAL A 225 1.16 3.90 -15.12
N SER A 226 1.84 2.87 -14.68
CA SER A 226 2.58 2.90 -13.41
C SER A 226 4.05 2.55 -13.60
N ILE A 227 4.93 3.17 -12.79
CA ILE A 227 6.30 2.67 -12.61
C ILE A 227 6.27 1.57 -11.57
N ASP A 228 6.39 0.31 -11.99
CA ASP A 228 6.27 -0.83 -11.08
C ASP A 228 7.49 -0.98 -10.18
N THR A 229 8.69 -0.89 -10.78
CA THR A 229 9.96 -1.02 -10.06
C THR A 229 11.10 -0.41 -10.87
N ALA A 230 12.15 -0.06 -10.17
CA ALA A 230 13.41 0.31 -10.79
C ALA A 230 14.59 -0.21 -9.96
N TYR A 231 15.64 -0.66 -10.62
CA TYR A 231 16.83 -1.22 -9.98
C TYR A 231 18.07 -0.98 -10.84
N PHE A 232 19.23 -0.89 -10.19
CA PHE A 232 20.50 -0.77 -10.89
C PHE A 232 20.89 -2.07 -11.55
N GLU A 233 21.39 -2.00 -12.79
CA GLU A 233 21.96 -3.14 -13.51
C GLU A 233 23.26 -3.61 -12.86
N SER A 234 24.07 -2.67 -12.41
CA SER A 234 25.29 -2.94 -11.63
C SER A 234 25.01 -2.89 -10.12
N ALA A 235 25.71 -3.70 -9.35
CA ALA A 235 25.52 -3.84 -7.91
C ALA A 235 25.60 -2.50 -7.12
N ILE A 236 26.42 -1.56 -7.58
CA ILE A 236 26.63 -0.24 -6.94
C ILE A 236 26.90 0.79 -8.00
N PRO A 237 26.23 1.96 -8.01
CA PRO A 237 26.62 3.10 -8.81
C PRO A 237 27.94 3.71 -8.30
N LEU A 238 28.73 4.23 -9.21
CA LEU A 238 30.04 4.83 -8.92
C LEU A 238 30.04 6.31 -9.29
N ALA A 239 30.70 7.13 -8.47
CA ALA A 239 30.81 8.57 -8.74
C ALA A 239 31.54 8.82 -10.06
N GLY A 240 30.99 9.72 -10.89
CA GLY A 240 31.56 10.09 -12.18
C GLY A 240 31.43 9.04 -13.29
N GLN A 241 30.86 7.89 -13.03
CA GLN A 241 30.63 6.84 -14.03
C GLN A 241 29.15 6.73 -14.42
N THR A 242 28.89 6.26 -15.64
CA THR A 242 27.52 6.04 -16.10
C THR A 242 26.90 4.87 -15.34
N SER A 243 25.87 5.18 -14.56
CA SER A 243 25.01 4.21 -13.89
C SER A 243 23.85 3.85 -14.81
N ARG A 244 23.52 2.58 -14.90
CA ARG A 244 22.41 2.06 -15.71
C ARG A 244 21.27 1.62 -14.75
N LEU A 245 20.12 2.29 -14.86
CA LEU A 245 18.92 2.01 -14.07
C LEU A 245 17.88 1.38 -14.96
N VAL A 246 17.52 0.15 -14.65
CA VAL A 246 16.44 -0.58 -15.32
C VAL A 246 15.13 -0.16 -14.69
N VAL A 247 14.20 0.31 -15.51
CA VAL A 247 12.86 0.74 -15.11
C VAL A 247 11.82 -0.16 -15.74
N LYS A 248 10.89 -0.68 -14.95
CA LYS A 248 9.72 -1.43 -15.45
C LYS A 248 8.48 -0.56 -15.30
N VAL A 249 7.78 -0.40 -16.42
CA VAL A 249 6.54 0.39 -16.51
C VAL A 249 5.43 -0.49 -17.04
N SER A 250 4.26 -0.44 -16.40
CA SER A 250 3.07 -1.18 -16.82
C SER A 250 2.00 -0.23 -17.33
N ASN A 251 1.42 -0.58 -18.46
CA ASN A 251 0.17 0.01 -18.94
C ASN A 251 -0.99 -0.95 -18.62
N GLN A 252 -1.85 -0.57 -17.70
CA GLN A 252 -3.02 -1.35 -17.31
C GLN A 252 -4.26 -1.02 -18.16
N GLY A 253 -4.14 -0.01 -19.03
CA GLY A 253 -5.20 0.43 -19.92
C GLY A 253 -5.38 -0.48 -21.14
N ARG A 254 -6.53 -0.35 -21.80
CA ARG A 254 -6.84 -1.10 -23.05
C ARG A 254 -6.34 -0.41 -24.32
N GLN A 255 -5.72 0.74 -24.18
CA GLN A 255 -5.12 1.48 -25.29
C GLN A 255 -3.61 1.54 -25.12
N ALA A 256 -2.87 1.47 -26.22
CA ALA A 256 -1.45 1.73 -26.21
C ALA A 256 -1.17 3.18 -25.83
N VAL A 257 -0.11 3.39 -25.07
CA VAL A 257 0.36 4.73 -24.69
C VAL A 257 1.62 5.06 -25.49
N GLU A 258 1.54 6.14 -26.23
CA GLU A 258 2.64 6.63 -27.07
C GLU A 258 3.23 7.90 -26.47
N GLY A 259 4.54 8.04 -26.55
CA GLY A 259 5.21 9.27 -26.15
C GLY A 259 5.25 9.53 -24.65
N LEU A 260 5.09 8.51 -23.80
CA LEU A 260 5.18 8.66 -22.36
C LEU A 260 6.58 9.10 -21.94
N GLN A 261 6.71 10.33 -21.46
CA GLN A 261 7.99 10.86 -20.98
C GLN A 261 8.33 10.31 -19.61
N ILE A 262 9.58 9.82 -19.46
CA ILE A 262 10.16 9.54 -18.15
C ILE A 262 11.16 10.65 -17.81
N SER A 263 11.04 11.16 -16.60
CA SER A 263 11.97 12.11 -16.01
C SER A 263 12.69 11.50 -14.82
N LEU A 264 13.96 11.82 -14.66
CA LEU A 264 14.79 11.43 -13.52
C LEU A 264 15.23 12.69 -12.78
N GLU A 265 14.98 12.74 -11.50
CA GLU A 265 15.48 13.74 -10.58
C GLU A 265 16.57 13.13 -9.71
N ALA A 266 17.78 13.69 -9.77
CA ALA A 266 18.91 13.32 -8.92
C ALA A 266 19.78 14.56 -8.69
N GLU A 267 20.42 14.68 -7.53
CA GLU A 267 21.29 15.80 -7.13
C GLU A 267 20.64 17.19 -7.36
N GLY A 268 19.31 17.28 -7.18
CA GLY A 268 18.53 18.51 -7.37
C GLY A 268 18.29 18.90 -8.84
N GLN A 269 18.59 18.04 -9.80
CA GLN A 269 18.37 18.26 -11.22
C GLN A 269 17.34 17.29 -11.77
N ILE A 270 16.32 17.82 -12.45
CA ILE A 270 15.32 17.04 -13.17
C ILE A 270 15.73 17.00 -14.64
N ARG A 271 15.80 15.81 -15.21
CA ARG A 271 16.17 15.58 -16.62
C ARG A 271 15.19 14.62 -17.28
N PRO A 272 14.68 14.90 -18.48
CA PRO A 272 14.01 13.89 -19.28
C PRO A 272 15.05 12.84 -19.69
N VAL A 273 14.73 11.56 -19.50
CA VAL A 273 15.68 10.47 -19.71
C VAL A 273 15.23 9.47 -20.77
N GLY A 274 13.99 9.58 -21.22
CA GLY A 274 13.46 8.72 -22.28
C GLY A 274 12.00 8.98 -22.58
N THR A 275 11.56 8.38 -23.68
CA THR A 275 10.15 8.35 -24.10
C THR A 275 9.78 6.91 -24.39
N LEU A 276 8.69 6.44 -23.81
CA LEU A 276 8.23 5.07 -23.95
C LEU A 276 7.00 4.96 -24.86
N TYR A 277 6.95 3.85 -25.58
CA TYR A 277 5.76 3.28 -26.17
C TYR A 277 5.43 2.00 -25.42
N ILE A 278 4.18 1.85 -24.95
CA ILE A 278 3.75 0.70 -24.17
C ILE A 278 2.41 0.22 -24.71
N ASP A 279 2.36 -1.01 -25.17
CA ASP A 279 1.13 -1.63 -25.66
C ASP A 279 0.06 -1.72 -24.57
N ALA A 280 -1.20 -1.88 -24.96
CA ALA A 280 -2.32 -2.11 -24.05
C ALA A 280 -2.09 -3.36 -23.19
N ASN A 281 -2.42 -3.31 -21.91
CA ASN A 281 -2.29 -4.41 -20.94
C ASN A 281 -0.91 -5.09 -20.98
N SER A 282 0.16 -4.30 -21.10
CA SER A 282 1.52 -4.80 -21.22
C SER A 282 2.50 -4.14 -20.26
N GLN A 283 3.64 -4.80 -20.09
CA GLN A 283 4.79 -4.25 -19.37
C GLN A 283 5.92 -3.94 -20.35
N LYS A 284 6.58 -2.83 -20.12
CA LYS A 284 7.80 -2.42 -20.81
C LYS A 284 8.94 -2.28 -19.83
N GLN A 285 10.09 -2.80 -20.20
CA GLN A 285 11.34 -2.56 -19.49
C GLN A 285 12.23 -1.68 -20.34
N ASP A 286 12.81 -0.66 -19.74
CA ASP A 286 13.79 0.23 -20.37
C ASP A 286 14.98 0.49 -19.44
N THR A 287 16.10 0.88 -20.01
CA THR A 287 17.34 1.13 -19.26
C THR A 287 17.79 2.58 -19.44
N ILE A 288 17.82 3.30 -18.34
CA ILE A 288 18.19 4.72 -18.28
C ILE A 288 19.65 4.86 -17.85
N GLY A 289 20.45 5.54 -18.66
CA GLY A 289 21.82 5.90 -18.31
C GLY A 289 21.91 7.31 -17.70
N PHE A 290 22.57 7.44 -16.54
CA PHE A 290 22.84 8.72 -15.90
C PHE A 290 24.12 8.67 -15.06
N ILE A 291 24.61 9.82 -14.60
CA ILE A 291 25.86 9.94 -13.85
C ILE A 291 25.56 10.61 -12.50
N LEU A 292 26.00 10.01 -11.41
CA LEU A 292 26.06 10.62 -10.09
C LEU A 292 27.46 11.18 -9.88
N GLN A 293 27.57 12.46 -9.59
CA GLN A 293 28.86 13.14 -9.50
C GLN A 293 29.50 13.04 -8.11
N LYS A 294 28.67 12.94 -7.08
CA LYS A 294 29.12 12.99 -5.68
C LYS A 294 29.12 11.61 -5.04
N VAL A 295 29.96 11.44 -4.05
CA VAL A 295 29.93 10.31 -3.13
C VAL A 295 28.90 10.53 -2.02
N GLY A 296 28.46 9.46 -1.37
CA GLY A 296 27.48 9.49 -0.29
C GLY A 296 26.08 9.10 -0.72
N TRP A 297 25.09 9.47 0.09
CA TRP A 297 23.69 9.11 -0.14
C TRP A 297 23.03 10.00 -1.18
N HIS A 298 22.43 9.38 -2.19
CA HIS A 298 21.66 10.00 -3.25
C HIS A 298 20.21 9.53 -3.21
N ASP A 299 19.32 10.51 -3.29
CA ASP A 299 17.89 10.31 -3.43
C ASP A 299 17.52 10.54 -4.89
N ILE A 300 16.97 9.53 -5.54
CA ILE A 300 16.65 9.52 -6.98
C ILE A 300 15.14 9.33 -7.11
N LYS A 301 14.49 10.17 -7.90
CA LYS A 301 13.08 10.08 -8.21
C LYS A 301 12.87 9.92 -9.71
N LEU A 302 12.21 8.85 -10.10
CA LEU A 302 11.66 8.67 -11.42
C LEU A 302 10.23 9.20 -11.44
N THR A 303 9.82 9.85 -12.52
CA THR A 303 8.48 10.40 -12.69
C THR A 303 8.00 10.18 -14.12
N ILE A 304 6.76 9.72 -14.26
CA ILE A 304 5.97 9.77 -15.48
C ILE A 304 4.79 10.72 -15.26
N ALA A 305 4.07 11.09 -16.32
CA ALA A 305 2.86 11.90 -16.21
C ALA A 305 1.69 11.06 -16.72
N ASP A 306 0.85 10.59 -15.82
CA ASP A 306 -0.41 9.92 -16.10
C ASP A 306 -1.57 10.59 -15.36
N HIS A 307 -2.78 10.51 -15.89
CA HIS A 307 -3.99 11.07 -15.32
C HIS A 307 -5.17 10.13 -15.50
N PRO A 308 -6.08 10.00 -14.54
CA PRO A 308 -6.23 10.78 -13.29
C PRO A 308 -5.45 10.22 -12.10
N ILE A 309 -4.86 9.03 -12.21
CA ILE A 309 -4.23 8.34 -11.11
C ILE A 309 -2.76 8.71 -11.10
N GLN A 310 -2.26 9.29 -10.02
CA GLN A 310 -0.91 9.86 -9.94
C GLN A 310 -0.03 9.26 -8.82
N PHE A 311 -0.60 8.40 -7.95
CA PHE A 311 0.16 7.87 -6.81
C PHE A 311 1.28 6.90 -7.21
N ASP A 312 1.19 6.32 -8.39
CA ASP A 312 2.10 5.34 -8.98
C ASP A 312 2.95 5.90 -10.13
N ASP A 313 2.78 7.19 -10.44
CA ASP A 313 3.59 7.95 -11.41
C ASP A 313 5.03 8.15 -10.96
N GLN A 314 5.32 7.97 -9.68
CA GLN A 314 6.63 8.20 -9.09
C GLN A 314 7.21 6.92 -8.52
N TYR A 315 8.53 6.76 -8.68
CA TYR A 315 9.28 5.71 -8.02
C TYR A 315 10.55 6.30 -7.40
N LEU A 316 10.70 6.06 -6.09
CA LEU A 316 11.75 6.63 -5.28
C LEU A 316 12.83 5.58 -5.01
N ILE A 317 14.07 5.96 -5.14
CA ILE A 317 15.24 5.14 -4.89
C ILE A 317 16.18 5.93 -3.99
N SER A 318 16.80 5.26 -3.02
CA SER A 318 17.89 5.82 -2.25
C SER A 318 19.09 4.89 -2.31
N VAL A 319 20.24 5.43 -2.69
CA VAL A 319 21.47 4.67 -2.93
C VAL A 319 22.66 5.38 -2.34
N GLU A 320 23.57 4.61 -1.74
CA GLU A 320 24.88 5.09 -1.28
C GLU A 320 25.91 4.89 -2.38
N VAL A 321 26.54 5.95 -2.84
CA VAL A 321 27.68 5.93 -3.74
C VAL A 321 28.94 5.94 -2.87
N PRO A 322 29.71 4.83 -2.79
CA PRO A 322 30.89 4.78 -1.95
C PRO A 322 32.01 5.64 -2.51
N GLU A 323 32.84 6.18 -1.63
CA GLU A 323 34.06 6.86 -2.04
C GLU A 323 35.06 5.85 -2.60
N LYS A 324 35.36 4.85 -1.82
CA LYS A 324 36.19 3.70 -2.19
C LYS A 324 35.72 2.44 -1.47
N ILE A 325 36.03 1.31 -2.04
CA ILE A 325 35.76 -0.02 -1.45
C ILE A 325 37.07 -0.55 -0.88
N ASN A 326 37.12 -0.71 0.45
CA ASN A 326 38.28 -1.22 1.11
C ASN A 326 38.48 -2.70 0.78
N THR A 327 39.69 -3.04 0.34
CA THR A 327 40.15 -4.42 0.09
C THR A 327 41.43 -4.70 0.88
N LEU A 328 41.61 -5.93 1.29
CA LEU A 328 42.81 -6.36 2.07
C LEU A 328 43.52 -7.50 1.35
N ILE A 329 44.82 -7.35 1.14
CA ILE A 329 45.68 -8.41 0.67
C ILE A 329 46.49 -8.90 1.87
N ILE A 330 46.41 -10.18 2.15
CA ILE A 330 47.23 -10.86 3.18
C ILE A 330 48.22 -11.75 2.47
N HIS A 331 49.50 -11.47 2.64
CA HIS A 331 50.60 -12.17 1.98
C HIS A 331 51.63 -12.69 2.99
N GLN A 332 52.40 -13.73 2.64
CA GLN A 332 53.45 -14.27 3.46
C GLN A 332 54.80 -13.58 3.21
N ASN A 333 55.13 -13.39 1.95
CA ASN A 333 56.39 -12.82 1.50
C ASN A 333 56.18 -11.41 0.90
N THR A 334 56.62 -11.18 -0.31
CA THR A 334 56.39 -9.93 -1.05
C THR A 334 55.05 -9.99 -1.71
N PRO A 335 54.19 -8.93 -1.58
CA PRO A 335 52.88 -8.91 -2.21
C PRO A 335 53.00 -8.96 -3.73
N ASN A 336 51.98 -9.59 -4.34
CA ASN A 336 51.92 -9.69 -5.80
C ASN A 336 51.38 -8.42 -6.43
N LYS A 337 52.23 -7.62 -7.04
CA LYS A 337 51.88 -6.34 -7.68
C LYS A 337 50.72 -6.44 -8.71
N TYR A 338 50.52 -7.59 -9.31
CA TYR A 338 49.40 -7.77 -10.26
C TYR A 338 48.03 -7.80 -9.56
N VAL A 339 47.95 -8.27 -8.31
CA VAL A 339 46.70 -8.25 -7.52
C VAL A 339 46.32 -6.80 -7.17
N GLU A 340 47.30 -6.08 -6.61
CA GLU A 340 47.14 -4.65 -6.30
C GLU A 340 46.74 -3.86 -7.56
N SER A 341 47.51 -3.98 -8.64
CA SER A 341 47.23 -3.26 -9.89
C SER A 341 45.86 -3.63 -10.51
N ALA A 342 45.44 -4.90 -10.40
CA ALA A 342 44.15 -5.32 -10.93
C ALA A 342 42.97 -4.69 -10.16
N LEU A 343 43.10 -4.49 -8.86
CA LEU A 343 42.10 -3.82 -8.03
C LEU A 343 42.15 -2.29 -8.22
N GLU A 344 43.34 -1.70 -8.20
CA GLU A 344 43.48 -0.24 -8.31
C GLU A 344 43.16 0.30 -9.69
N ALA A 345 43.26 -0.51 -10.74
CA ALA A 345 42.99 -0.07 -12.13
C ALA A 345 41.66 0.60 -12.35
N SER A 346 40.65 0.27 -11.54
CA SER A 346 39.31 0.87 -11.60
C SER A 346 39.19 2.20 -10.85
N GLY A 347 40.17 2.55 -9.99
CA GLY A 347 40.09 3.69 -9.06
C GLY A 347 39.06 3.55 -7.93
N LEU A 348 38.32 2.42 -7.91
CA LEU A 348 37.24 2.16 -6.95
C LEU A 348 37.73 1.59 -5.62
N PHE A 349 38.82 0.83 -5.65
CA PHE A 349 39.28 0.13 -4.46
C PHE A 349 40.37 0.89 -3.73
N ASP A 350 40.31 0.83 -2.40
CA ASP A 350 41.40 1.20 -1.49
C ASP A 350 42.04 -0.09 -1.02
N VAL A 351 43.26 -0.37 -1.52
CA VAL A 351 43.94 -1.64 -1.28
C VAL A 351 44.87 -1.48 -0.10
N LYS A 352 44.70 -2.33 0.91
CA LYS A 352 45.64 -2.45 2.03
C LYS A 352 46.32 -3.78 1.99
N GLU A 353 47.62 -3.77 2.35
CA GLU A 353 48.43 -4.96 2.40
C GLU A 353 48.88 -5.23 3.83
N ASN A 354 48.80 -6.48 4.25
CA ASN A 354 49.26 -6.93 5.55
C ASN A 354 50.06 -8.23 5.41
N SER A 355 51.18 -8.31 6.12
CA SER A 355 51.87 -9.59 6.28
C SER A 355 51.02 -10.54 7.12
N SER A 356 51.07 -11.84 6.81
CA SER A 356 50.43 -12.91 7.59
C SER A 356 50.85 -12.96 9.06
N GLN A 357 51.96 -12.29 9.41
CA GLN A 357 52.45 -12.17 10.80
C GLN A 357 51.83 -10.98 11.56
N GLN A 358 51.18 -10.02 10.87
CA GLN A 358 50.66 -8.80 11.46
C GLN A 358 49.20 -8.55 11.01
N ILE A 359 48.33 -9.46 11.38
CA ILE A 359 46.90 -9.39 10.98
C ILE A 359 46.06 -8.79 12.10
N ASP A 360 45.37 -7.71 11.81
CA ASP A 360 44.29 -7.18 12.67
C ASP A 360 42.95 -7.87 12.32
N TYR A 361 42.64 -8.92 13.05
CA TYR A 361 41.38 -9.67 12.86
C TYR A 361 40.14 -8.85 13.12
N ASN A 362 40.17 -7.87 14.04
CA ASN A 362 39.00 -7.04 14.37
C ASN A 362 38.64 -6.10 13.23
N GLY A 363 39.57 -5.83 12.33
CA GLY A 363 39.39 -4.97 11.18
C GLY A 363 38.70 -5.61 9.97
N PHE A 364 38.52 -6.93 9.94
CA PHE A 364 38.02 -7.64 8.74
C PHE A 364 36.69 -7.12 8.22
N GLY A 365 35.77 -6.77 9.10
CA GLY A 365 34.46 -6.22 8.71
C GLY A 365 34.50 -4.90 7.93
N LYS A 366 35.64 -4.21 7.91
CA LYS A 366 35.82 -2.96 7.15
C LYS A 366 36.04 -3.21 5.66
N TYR A 367 36.55 -4.41 5.31
CA TYR A 367 36.88 -4.79 3.95
C TYR A 367 35.72 -5.48 3.26
N LYS A 368 35.64 -5.38 1.95
CA LYS A 368 34.63 -6.10 1.12
C LYS A 368 35.25 -7.33 0.44
N LEU A 369 36.56 -7.30 0.23
CA LEU A 369 37.33 -8.42 -0.26
C LEU A 369 38.55 -8.58 0.60
N ILE A 370 38.86 -9.84 0.99
CA ILE A 370 40.12 -10.25 1.55
C ILE A 370 40.76 -11.24 0.59
N VAL A 371 41.95 -10.94 0.12
CA VAL A 371 42.76 -11.84 -0.75
C VAL A 371 43.84 -12.47 0.09
N LEU A 372 43.89 -13.78 0.13
CA LEU A 372 45.00 -14.55 0.70
C LEU A 372 45.91 -14.99 -0.44
N GLU A 373 47.10 -14.52 -0.44
CA GLU A 373 48.06 -14.87 -1.48
C GLU A 373 49.34 -15.45 -0.89
N ASP A 374 49.79 -16.55 -1.50
CA ASP A 374 51.08 -17.20 -1.23
C ASP A 374 51.30 -17.56 0.26
N LEU A 375 50.22 -17.93 0.95
CA LEU A 375 50.32 -18.42 2.34
C LEU A 375 50.58 -19.91 2.34
N ASP A 376 51.72 -20.33 2.94
CA ASP A 376 52.01 -21.74 3.13
C ASP A 376 51.20 -22.35 4.26
N ASN A 377 50.87 -21.55 5.30
CA ASN A 377 50.11 -22.01 6.45
C ASN A 377 49.00 -21.03 6.83
N LEU A 378 47.87 -21.56 7.28
CA LEU A 378 46.73 -20.79 7.80
C LEU A 378 46.60 -21.03 9.31
N SER A 379 46.77 -19.99 10.11
CA SER A 379 46.58 -20.11 11.56
C SER A 379 45.07 -20.36 11.89
N SER A 380 44.83 -21.11 12.97
CA SER A 380 43.46 -21.39 13.42
C SER A 380 42.64 -20.12 13.73
N GLY A 381 43.33 -19.06 14.23
CA GLY A 381 42.73 -17.77 14.46
C GLY A 381 42.27 -17.10 13.16
N LEU A 382 43.12 -17.10 12.12
CA LEU A 382 42.77 -16.57 10.80
C LEU A 382 41.55 -17.31 10.21
N VAL A 383 41.58 -18.65 10.27
CA VAL A 383 40.49 -19.49 9.78
C VAL A 383 39.14 -19.16 10.46
N ALA A 384 39.17 -19.04 11.80
CA ALA A 384 37.97 -18.73 12.57
C ALA A 384 37.39 -17.37 12.20
N GLU A 385 38.22 -16.34 12.08
CA GLU A 385 37.75 -14.99 11.76
C GLU A 385 37.35 -14.84 10.29
N LEU A 386 38.02 -15.49 9.33
CA LEU A 386 37.59 -15.55 7.95
C LEU A 386 36.23 -16.27 7.80
N SER A 387 35.97 -17.31 8.57
CA SER A 387 34.71 -18.03 8.57
C SER A 387 33.56 -17.11 9.00
N LYS A 388 33.73 -16.34 10.07
CA LYS A 388 32.76 -15.33 10.52
C LYS A 388 32.59 -14.21 9.48
N TYR A 389 33.68 -13.74 8.92
CA TYR A 389 33.71 -12.68 7.92
C TYR A 389 32.89 -13.07 6.67
N VAL A 390 33.11 -14.29 6.14
CA VAL A 390 32.32 -14.77 4.98
C VAL A 390 30.84 -14.97 5.32
N GLN A 391 30.55 -15.56 6.49
CA GLN A 391 29.15 -15.71 6.94
C GLN A 391 28.38 -14.36 7.02
N ASN A 392 29.11 -13.29 7.40
CA ASN A 392 28.57 -11.94 7.52
C ASN A 392 28.57 -11.14 6.20
N GLY A 393 28.90 -11.76 5.07
CA GLY A 393 28.78 -11.12 3.74
C GLY A 393 30.09 -10.61 3.15
N GLY A 394 31.24 -10.95 3.73
CA GLY A 394 32.56 -10.67 3.14
C GLY A 394 32.95 -11.66 2.04
N ASN A 395 33.76 -11.22 1.11
CA ASN A 395 34.33 -12.07 0.07
C ASN A 395 35.77 -12.42 0.38
N VAL A 396 36.14 -13.69 0.20
CA VAL A 396 37.51 -14.15 0.36
C VAL A 396 37.96 -14.84 -0.93
N VAL A 397 39.13 -14.47 -1.42
CA VAL A 397 39.79 -15.14 -2.54
C VAL A 397 41.08 -15.74 -2.03
N ILE A 398 41.28 -17.00 -2.32
CA ILE A 398 42.46 -17.76 -1.82
C ILE A 398 43.27 -18.31 -2.98
N PHE A 399 44.51 -17.86 -3.05
CA PHE A 399 45.56 -18.42 -3.88
C PHE A 399 46.55 -19.11 -2.97
N PRO A 400 46.64 -20.44 -3.00
CA PRO A 400 47.52 -21.20 -2.08
C PRO A 400 48.99 -20.89 -2.29
N GLY A 401 49.79 -20.99 -1.26
CA GLY A 401 51.23 -20.87 -1.36
C GLY A 401 51.88 -22.01 -2.14
N LYS A 402 53.09 -21.80 -2.62
CA LYS A 402 53.85 -22.81 -3.38
C LYS A 402 54.11 -24.10 -2.57
N ASN A 403 54.22 -23.98 -1.25
CA ASN A 403 54.41 -25.08 -0.31
C ASN A 403 53.25 -25.17 0.70
N ALA A 404 52.03 -25.02 0.26
CA ALA A 404 50.85 -24.97 1.12
C ALA A 404 50.73 -26.21 2.02
N ASP A 405 50.58 -26.00 3.33
CA ASP A 405 50.23 -27.06 4.28
C ASP A 405 48.77 -27.50 4.08
N LEU A 406 48.61 -28.62 3.41
CA LEU A 406 47.28 -29.15 3.08
C LEU A 406 46.44 -29.49 4.32
N ASN A 407 47.07 -29.79 5.49
CA ASN A 407 46.31 -30.06 6.70
C ASN A 407 45.65 -28.77 7.24
N ALA A 408 46.42 -27.68 7.26
CA ALA A 408 45.91 -26.38 7.67
C ALA A 408 44.79 -25.89 6.71
N TYR A 409 45.02 -25.98 5.42
CA TYR A 409 44.02 -25.61 4.40
C TYR A 409 42.77 -26.48 4.47
N ASN A 410 42.92 -27.81 4.55
CA ASN A 410 41.77 -28.71 4.57
C ASN A 410 40.98 -28.64 5.89
N SER A 411 41.59 -28.23 7.01
CA SER A 411 40.85 -27.92 8.24
C SER A 411 39.94 -26.72 8.08
N MET A 412 40.40 -25.67 7.39
CA MET A 412 39.58 -24.53 7.02
C MET A 412 38.41 -24.93 6.10
N TRP A 413 38.67 -25.70 5.06
CA TRP A 413 37.64 -26.16 4.13
C TRP A 413 36.57 -27.01 4.82
N SER A 414 36.99 -27.87 5.76
CA SER A 414 36.06 -28.66 6.57
C SER A 414 35.17 -27.79 7.45
N SER A 415 35.73 -26.76 8.09
CA SER A 415 34.98 -25.83 8.93
C SER A 415 33.95 -25.02 8.14
N LEU A 416 34.27 -24.72 6.89
CA LEU A 416 33.37 -23.99 5.96
C LEU A 416 32.51 -24.93 5.09
N SER A 417 32.63 -26.26 5.24
CA SER A 417 31.94 -27.27 4.45
C SER A 417 32.15 -27.08 2.93
N THR A 418 33.36 -26.73 2.51
CA THR A 418 33.76 -26.54 1.12
C THR A 418 34.55 -27.71 0.57
N GLY A 419 34.95 -27.66 -0.70
CA GLY A 419 35.89 -28.64 -1.28
C GLY A 419 37.25 -28.61 -0.59
N SER A 420 38.12 -29.59 -0.87
CA SER A 420 39.45 -29.67 -0.32
C SER A 420 40.55 -29.66 -1.39
N LEU A 421 41.76 -29.25 -1.03
CA LEU A 421 42.90 -29.32 -1.89
C LEU A 421 43.58 -30.72 -1.79
N SER A 422 44.00 -31.25 -2.94
CA SER A 422 44.81 -32.45 -3.04
C SER A 422 46.31 -32.12 -3.09
N ASN A 423 47.15 -33.15 -3.01
CA ASN A 423 48.59 -32.99 -3.16
C ASN A 423 48.96 -32.25 -4.44
N ARG A 424 49.98 -31.40 -4.33
CA ARG A 424 50.47 -30.62 -5.47
C ARG A 424 50.91 -31.53 -6.61
N GLU A 425 50.43 -31.24 -7.80
CA GLU A 425 50.84 -31.88 -9.02
C GLU A 425 51.77 -30.97 -9.82
N ASN A 426 52.90 -31.52 -10.29
CA ASN A 426 53.88 -30.80 -11.11
C ASN A 426 53.61 -31.15 -12.59
N GLN A 427 52.41 -30.82 -13.06
CA GLN A 427 52.01 -31.09 -14.43
C GLN A 427 51.40 -29.82 -15.04
N LYS A 428 51.88 -29.46 -16.24
CA LYS A 428 51.28 -28.35 -16.98
C LYS A 428 49.85 -28.66 -17.31
N ARG A 429 48.97 -27.74 -16.94
CA ARG A 429 47.52 -27.77 -17.28
C ARG A 429 47.11 -26.48 -17.93
N GLU A 430 46.23 -26.57 -18.90
CA GLU A 430 45.69 -25.41 -19.60
C GLU A 430 44.19 -25.24 -19.23
N VAL A 431 43.80 -24.03 -18.88
CA VAL A 431 42.38 -23.66 -18.72
C VAL A 431 41.74 -23.65 -20.10
N ASN A 432 40.50 -24.10 -20.19
CA ASN A 432 39.77 -24.18 -21.44
C ASN A 432 38.36 -23.57 -21.36
N SER A 433 37.83 -23.38 -20.17
CA SER A 433 36.48 -22.94 -19.98
C SER A 433 36.37 -21.87 -18.91
N ILE A 434 35.60 -20.79 -19.22
CA ILE A 434 35.18 -19.73 -18.31
C ILE A 434 33.66 -19.80 -18.21
N ASN A 435 33.13 -19.71 -16.99
CA ASN A 435 31.68 -19.69 -16.75
C ASN A 435 31.14 -18.27 -16.95
N THR A 436 30.58 -18.01 -18.11
CA THR A 436 29.99 -16.72 -18.49
C THR A 436 28.56 -16.52 -17.93
N GLU A 437 27.94 -17.54 -17.36
CA GLU A 437 26.64 -17.45 -16.67
C GLU A 437 26.81 -16.98 -15.21
N GLU A 438 28.01 -17.17 -14.64
CA GLU A 438 28.31 -16.78 -13.28
C GLU A 438 28.70 -15.30 -13.20
N TYR A 439 28.29 -14.62 -12.13
CA TYR A 439 28.43 -13.17 -11.93
C TYR A 439 29.83 -12.64 -12.25
N VAL A 440 30.87 -13.38 -11.88
CA VAL A 440 32.26 -12.94 -12.08
C VAL A 440 32.59 -12.66 -13.54
N PHE A 441 32.01 -13.42 -14.46
CA PHE A 441 32.25 -13.25 -15.89
C PHE A 441 31.02 -12.94 -16.73
N LYS A 442 29.85 -12.84 -16.10
CA LYS A 442 28.62 -12.49 -16.78
C LYS A 442 28.76 -11.11 -17.45
N GLU A 443 28.51 -11.04 -18.74
CA GLU A 443 28.60 -9.80 -19.53
C GLU A 443 29.98 -9.11 -19.56
N VAL A 444 31.04 -9.80 -19.07
CA VAL A 444 32.39 -9.27 -19.12
C VAL A 444 32.96 -9.30 -20.54
N PHE A 445 32.57 -10.29 -21.32
CA PHE A 445 33.03 -10.47 -22.69
C PHE A 445 31.89 -10.19 -23.67
N GLU A 446 31.93 -9.05 -24.36
CA GLU A 446 30.98 -8.72 -25.41
C GLU A 446 31.24 -9.60 -26.65
N GLY A 447 30.23 -10.38 -27.07
CA GLY A 447 30.30 -11.24 -28.24
C GLY A 447 30.78 -12.66 -27.96
N LYS A 448 30.74 -13.52 -28.99
CA LYS A 448 31.23 -14.90 -28.89
C LYS A 448 32.66 -14.89 -28.39
N ALA A 449 32.95 -15.74 -27.42
CA ALA A 449 34.30 -15.97 -26.89
C ALA A 449 35.31 -16.23 -28.03
N GLY A 450 35.83 -15.16 -28.60
CA GLY A 450 36.82 -15.23 -29.67
C GLY A 450 38.19 -15.15 -29.07
N ASN A 451 39.05 -16.08 -29.42
CA ASN A 451 40.50 -16.08 -29.25
C ASN A 451 41.09 -15.55 -27.92
N PHE A 452 40.47 -15.89 -26.80
CA PHE A 452 41.10 -15.64 -25.50
C PHE A 452 42.26 -16.57 -25.33
N ARG A 453 43.41 -16.01 -24.94
CA ARG A 453 44.51 -16.82 -24.41
C ARG A 453 44.12 -17.24 -22.99
N TYR A 454 43.68 -18.46 -22.82
CA TYR A 454 43.40 -19.02 -21.52
C TYR A 454 44.67 -19.16 -20.70
N PRO A 455 44.62 -19.01 -19.36
CA PRO A 455 45.75 -19.19 -18.51
C PRO A 455 46.18 -20.66 -18.45
N SER A 456 47.44 -20.87 -18.13
CA SER A 456 48.02 -22.18 -17.88
C SER A 456 48.73 -22.23 -16.55
N THR A 457 48.84 -23.43 -15.96
CA THR A 457 49.52 -23.65 -14.71
C THR A 457 50.60 -24.72 -14.89
N GLN A 458 51.76 -24.54 -14.26
CA GLN A 458 52.82 -25.54 -14.20
C GLN A 458 52.67 -26.41 -12.94
N TYR A 459 52.15 -25.82 -11.86
CA TYR A 459 51.86 -26.48 -10.60
C TYR A 459 50.40 -26.23 -10.23
N ASN A 460 49.76 -27.24 -9.69
CA ASN A 460 48.40 -27.10 -9.22
C ASN A 460 48.11 -28.01 -8.03
N TYR A 461 47.13 -27.60 -7.23
CA TYR A 461 46.54 -28.37 -6.13
C TYR A 461 45.11 -28.73 -6.57
N PRO A 462 44.86 -29.93 -7.10
CA PRO A 462 43.55 -30.32 -7.58
C PRO A 462 42.49 -30.13 -6.50
N ILE A 463 41.39 -29.42 -6.85
CA ILE A 463 40.25 -29.22 -5.97
C ILE A 463 39.37 -30.47 -6.02
N LYS A 464 39.22 -31.14 -4.86
CA LYS A 464 38.29 -32.25 -4.70
C LYS A 464 36.90 -31.72 -4.45
N ARG A 465 35.95 -32.13 -5.27
CA ARG A 465 34.54 -31.86 -5.03
C ARG A 465 34.11 -32.57 -3.75
N GLY A 466 33.54 -31.81 -2.82
CA GLY A 466 33.15 -32.38 -1.53
C GLY A 466 31.92 -31.72 -0.92
N ALA A 467 31.45 -30.63 -1.48
CA ALA A 467 30.42 -29.86 -0.84
C ALA A 467 29.23 -29.54 -1.76
N GLN A 468 28.06 -29.47 -1.17
CA GLN A 468 26.88 -28.86 -1.79
C GLN A 468 27.13 -27.37 -2.06
N GLY A 469 26.80 -26.88 -3.25
CA GLY A 469 26.86 -25.46 -3.62
C GLY A 469 28.23 -25.00 -4.17
N GLU A 470 29.03 -25.90 -4.75
CA GLU A 470 30.21 -25.53 -5.54
C GLU A 470 29.76 -25.00 -6.91
N GLU A 471 30.14 -23.77 -7.22
CA GLU A 471 30.02 -23.15 -8.53
C GLU A 471 31.43 -23.04 -9.12
N TRP A 472 31.65 -23.53 -10.34
CA TRP A 472 32.92 -23.37 -11.03
C TRP A 472 32.97 -22.00 -11.73
N ILE A 473 34.10 -21.34 -11.61
CA ILE A 473 34.41 -20.08 -12.32
C ILE A 473 35.25 -20.36 -13.57
N MET A 474 36.27 -21.19 -13.43
CA MET A 474 37.13 -21.61 -14.53
C MET A 474 37.47 -23.09 -14.40
N LYS A 475 37.59 -23.77 -15.56
CA LYS A 475 37.97 -25.20 -15.62
C LYS A 475 39.15 -25.43 -16.55
N TYR A 476 39.92 -26.43 -16.16
CA TYR A 476 40.95 -26.99 -17.02
C TYR A 476 40.35 -27.79 -18.19
N LYS A 477 41.20 -28.11 -19.15
CA LYS A 477 40.86 -28.88 -20.37
C LYS A 477 40.35 -30.30 -20.09
N ASP A 478 40.76 -30.88 -18.97
CA ASP A 478 40.30 -32.19 -18.49
C ASP A 478 38.97 -32.12 -17.71
N GLY A 479 38.37 -30.93 -17.60
CA GLY A 479 37.11 -30.71 -16.91
C GLY A 479 37.24 -30.51 -15.39
N SER A 480 38.46 -30.62 -14.83
CA SER A 480 38.68 -30.32 -13.41
C SER A 480 38.61 -28.82 -13.13
N THR A 481 38.26 -28.45 -11.90
CA THR A 481 38.05 -27.04 -11.52
C THR A 481 39.39 -26.33 -11.28
N PHE A 482 39.59 -25.19 -11.95
CA PHE A 482 40.72 -24.32 -11.71
C PHE A 482 40.42 -23.27 -10.64
N ILE A 483 39.25 -22.59 -10.75
CA ILE A 483 38.74 -21.66 -9.73
C ILE A 483 37.33 -22.07 -9.37
N ALA A 484 37.09 -22.31 -8.09
CA ALA A 484 35.79 -22.62 -7.52
C ALA A 484 35.28 -21.46 -6.68
N LYS A 485 33.94 -21.29 -6.63
CA LYS A 485 33.19 -20.39 -5.74
C LYS A 485 32.32 -21.22 -4.81
N TYR A 486 32.29 -20.85 -3.54
CA TYR A 486 31.43 -21.41 -2.51
C TYR A 486 30.70 -20.31 -1.80
N LYS A 487 29.36 -20.34 -1.87
CA LYS A 487 28.54 -19.39 -1.11
C LYS A 487 28.38 -19.85 0.32
N ARG A 488 28.68 -18.97 1.29
CA ARG A 488 28.56 -19.27 2.73
C ARG A 488 27.95 -18.09 3.45
N GLY A 489 26.77 -18.31 4.06
CA GLY A 489 25.99 -17.21 4.62
C GLY A 489 25.64 -16.18 3.53
N ASN A 490 26.01 -14.93 3.77
CA ASN A 490 25.82 -13.82 2.84
C ASN A 490 27.05 -13.52 1.96
N GLY A 491 28.19 -14.18 2.18
CA GLY A 491 29.43 -13.94 1.46
C GLY A 491 29.83 -15.08 0.54
N ASN A 492 30.95 -14.90 -0.16
CA ASN A 492 31.49 -15.84 -1.11
C ASN A 492 32.98 -16.17 -0.79
N LEU A 493 33.31 -17.41 -0.96
CA LEU A 493 34.67 -17.89 -0.90
C LEU A 493 35.09 -18.38 -2.26
N TYR A 494 36.20 -17.87 -2.77
CA TYR A 494 36.79 -18.27 -4.04
C TYR A 494 38.11 -19.01 -3.76
N LEU A 495 38.29 -20.18 -4.35
CA LEU A 495 39.49 -21.01 -4.21
C LEU A 495 40.10 -21.22 -5.57
N CYS A 496 41.36 -20.84 -5.72
CA CYS A 496 42.19 -21.16 -6.88
C CYS A 496 42.97 -22.44 -6.66
N ALA A 497 43.10 -23.26 -7.70
CA ALA A 497 43.88 -24.49 -7.65
C ALA A 497 45.41 -24.27 -7.84
N SER A 498 45.89 -23.04 -8.01
CA SER A 498 47.28 -22.75 -8.28
C SER A 498 47.77 -21.53 -7.52
N PRO A 499 49.04 -21.48 -7.10
CA PRO A 499 49.66 -20.23 -6.68
C PRO A 499 49.65 -19.17 -7.76
N LEU A 500 49.76 -17.88 -7.36
CA LEU A 500 49.77 -16.74 -8.27
C LEU A 500 51.15 -16.36 -8.82
N ASP A 501 52.21 -16.96 -8.30
CA ASP A 501 53.54 -16.65 -8.81
C ASP A 501 53.65 -17.03 -10.30
N THR A 502 54.47 -16.27 -11.04
CA THR A 502 54.63 -16.44 -12.49
C THR A 502 55.29 -17.73 -12.94
N GLU A 503 55.94 -18.44 -12.03
CA GLU A 503 56.49 -19.77 -12.29
C GLU A 503 55.42 -20.86 -12.20
N SER A 504 54.42 -20.66 -11.32
CA SER A 504 53.31 -21.59 -11.10
C SER A 504 52.19 -21.40 -12.11
N SER A 505 51.82 -20.13 -12.42
CA SER A 505 50.71 -19.79 -13.28
C SER A 505 50.94 -18.51 -14.06
N ASP A 506 50.43 -18.44 -15.30
CA ASP A 506 50.42 -17.22 -16.09
C ASP A 506 49.06 -16.43 -15.97
N LEU A 507 48.21 -16.78 -14.97
CA LEU A 507 46.92 -16.17 -14.74
C LEU A 507 47.03 -14.65 -14.57
N VAL A 508 47.97 -14.17 -13.74
CA VAL A 508 48.19 -12.76 -13.45
C VAL A 508 48.68 -11.96 -14.66
N GLN A 509 49.34 -12.63 -15.62
CA GLN A 509 49.81 -12.02 -16.86
C GLN A 509 48.68 -11.86 -17.88
N ASN A 510 47.53 -12.51 -17.66
CA ASN A 510 46.35 -12.42 -18.49
C ASN A 510 45.41 -11.33 -17.95
N ALA A 511 45.81 -10.07 -18.13
CA ALA A 511 45.07 -8.93 -17.58
C ALA A 511 43.62 -8.87 -18.04
N SER A 512 43.28 -9.35 -19.26
CA SER A 512 41.90 -9.34 -19.80
C SER A 512 40.97 -10.30 -19.05
N ILE A 513 41.50 -11.28 -18.34
CA ILE A 513 40.75 -12.20 -17.48
C ILE A 513 40.92 -11.82 -16.01
N PHE A 514 42.16 -11.59 -15.57
CA PHE A 514 42.46 -11.42 -14.16
C PHE A 514 41.89 -10.15 -13.55
N ALA A 515 42.00 -8.99 -14.21
CA ALA A 515 41.50 -7.74 -13.67
C ALA A 515 39.96 -7.70 -13.55
N PRO A 516 39.17 -8.06 -14.58
CA PRO A 516 37.70 -8.14 -14.41
C PRO A 516 37.30 -9.19 -13.38
N MET A 517 38.01 -10.34 -13.28
CA MET A 517 37.74 -11.36 -12.28
C MET A 517 37.90 -10.81 -10.85
N MET A 518 39.03 -10.18 -10.53
CA MET A 518 39.27 -9.61 -9.19
C MET A 518 38.26 -8.50 -8.88
N TYR A 519 37.97 -7.63 -9.85
CA TYR A 519 36.96 -6.58 -9.73
C TYR A 519 35.57 -7.14 -9.39
N ARG A 520 35.08 -8.12 -10.14
CA ARG A 520 33.78 -8.73 -9.94
C ARG A 520 33.73 -9.57 -8.64
N MET A 521 34.78 -10.27 -8.28
CA MET A 521 34.86 -11.00 -7.00
C MET A 521 34.73 -10.05 -5.82
N ALA A 522 35.33 -8.86 -5.88
CA ALA A 522 35.20 -7.85 -4.83
C ALA A 522 33.77 -7.31 -4.68
N LEU A 523 33.03 -7.21 -5.78
CA LEU A 523 31.67 -6.70 -5.78
C LEU A 523 30.59 -7.76 -5.54
N SER A 524 30.93 -9.05 -5.57
CA SER A 524 29.97 -10.15 -5.61
C SER A 524 29.06 -10.29 -4.38
N SER A 525 29.47 -9.76 -3.21
CA SER A 525 28.63 -9.71 -2.01
C SER A 525 27.73 -8.48 -1.95
N LEU A 526 27.88 -7.55 -2.89
CA LEU A 526 27.14 -6.29 -2.90
C LEU A 526 25.84 -6.36 -3.71
N GLU A 527 25.56 -7.51 -4.36
CA GLU A 527 24.39 -7.71 -5.25
C GLU A 527 23.02 -7.55 -4.57
N LYS A 528 22.92 -7.40 -3.26
CA LYS A 528 21.66 -7.45 -2.52
C LYS A 528 21.30 -6.18 -1.79
N VAL A 529 21.80 -5.04 -2.22
CA VAL A 529 21.38 -3.77 -1.62
C VAL A 529 19.96 -3.44 -2.09
N LYS A 530 19.04 -3.32 -1.14
CA LYS A 530 17.67 -2.87 -1.41
C LYS A 530 17.64 -1.35 -1.47
N TYR A 531 17.34 -0.79 -2.63
CA TYR A 531 17.38 0.65 -2.91
C TYR A 531 16.01 1.33 -2.71
N ALA A 532 14.94 0.54 -2.62
CA ALA A 532 13.58 1.02 -2.47
C ALA A 532 12.77 0.06 -1.61
N TYR A 533 11.89 0.61 -0.79
CA TYR A 533 11.01 -0.11 0.14
C TYR A 533 9.56 0.18 -0.20
N ILE A 534 8.65 -0.71 0.18
CA ILE A 534 7.22 -0.60 -0.07
C ILE A 534 6.48 -0.46 1.26
N ILE A 535 5.68 0.59 1.39
CA ILE A 535 4.88 0.87 2.59
C ILE A 535 3.92 -0.29 2.85
N GLY A 536 3.84 -0.72 4.11
CA GLY A 536 2.96 -1.82 4.55
C GLY A 536 3.47 -3.23 4.22
N GLN A 537 4.55 -3.37 3.45
CA GLN A 537 5.22 -4.66 3.17
C GLN A 537 6.58 -4.75 3.87
N ASP A 538 7.35 -3.68 3.84
CA ASP A 538 8.67 -3.60 4.43
C ASP A 538 8.59 -2.99 5.83
N GLU A 539 8.52 -3.85 6.83
CA GLU A 539 8.45 -3.45 8.24
C GLU A 539 9.84 -3.32 8.90
N GLN A 540 10.90 -3.68 8.19
CA GLN A 540 12.28 -3.58 8.66
C GLN A 540 13.18 -3.00 7.57
N VAL A 541 14.12 -2.15 7.99
CA VAL A 541 15.19 -1.64 7.13
C VAL A 541 16.54 -1.89 7.77
N GLN A 542 17.57 -1.95 6.93
CA GLN A 542 18.94 -2.21 7.36
C GLN A 542 19.82 -1.00 7.08
N ALA A 543 20.66 -0.65 8.06
CA ALA A 543 21.69 0.36 7.93
C ALA A 543 23.04 -0.20 8.39
N LYS A 544 24.16 0.43 8.00
CA LYS A 544 25.47 0.10 8.55
C LYS A 544 25.60 0.70 9.95
N ALA A 545 26.10 -0.08 10.90
CA ALA A 545 26.40 0.39 12.23
C ALA A 545 27.86 0.84 12.32
N ASP A 546 28.11 2.03 12.86
CA ASP A 546 29.47 2.40 13.24
C ASP A 546 29.88 1.66 14.51
N ASN A 547 31.09 1.10 14.52
CA ASN A 547 31.58 0.25 15.59
C ASN A 547 31.99 1.02 16.87
N SER A 548 31.94 2.33 16.85
CA SER A 548 32.57 3.17 17.87
C SER A 548 31.74 3.39 19.15
N GLN A 549 30.43 3.07 19.20
CA GLN A 549 29.61 3.36 20.39
C GLN A 549 28.56 2.27 20.67
N SER A 550 28.46 1.84 21.93
CA SER A 550 27.56 0.77 22.37
C SER A 550 26.12 1.23 22.67
N GLU A 551 25.86 2.53 22.84
CA GLU A 551 24.53 3.08 23.13
C GLU A 551 24.28 4.34 22.31
N VAL A 552 23.92 4.19 21.04
CA VAL A 552 23.48 5.29 20.19
C VAL A 552 21.96 5.25 20.06
N SER A 553 21.29 6.37 20.37
CA SER A 553 19.88 6.53 20.04
C SER A 553 19.79 6.98 18.58
N TYR A 554 19.05 6.22 17.80
CA TYR A 554 18.82 6.50 16.39
C TYR A 554 17.41 7.09 16.20
N THR A 555 17.28 8.06 15.30
CA THR A 555 16.01 8.66 14.92
C THR A 555 15.83 8.54 13.42
N ILE A 556 14.64 8.13 12.98
CA ILE A 556 14.24 8.20 11.57
C ILE A 556 13.47 9.49 11.35
N LYS A 557 13.97 10.34 10.45
CA LYS A 557 13.39 11.64 10.07
C LYS A 557 12.95 11.64 8.61
N GLY A 558 11.75 12.14 8.35
CA GLY A 558 11.19 12.28 7.02
C GLY A 558 9.86 13.02 7.10
N LYS A 559 8.81 12.54 6.42
CA LYS A 559 7.45 13.06 6.60
C LYS A 559 6.90 12.78 8.00
N THR A 560 7.42 11.77 8.67
CA THR A 560 7.21 11.49 10.09
C THR A 560 8.56 11.36 10.78
N GLU A 561 8.61 11.65 12.08
CA GLU A 561 9.81 11.49 12.90
C GLU A 561 9.52 10.54 14.05
N PHE A 562 10.37 9.51 14.22
CA PHE A 562 10.22 8.52 15.28
C PHE A 562 11.54 7.83 15.60
N ILE A 563 11.60 7.19 16.77
CA ILE A 563 12.73 6.37 17.23
C ILE A 563 12.41 4.90 16.88
N PRO A 564 13.16 4.25 15.96
CA PRO A 564 12.91 2.88 15.59
C PRO A 564 13.39 1.91 16.66
N GLN A 565 12.72 0.77 16.81
CA GLN A 565 13.28 -0.35 17.53
C GLN A 565 14.47 -0.89 16.74
N HIS A 566 15.62 -1.08 17.38
CA HIS A 566 16.81 -1.53 16.67
C HIS A 566 17.47 -2.76 17.30
N THR A 567 18.07 -3.58 16.45
CA THR A 567 18.85 -4.75 16.85
C THR A 567 20.12 -4.78 16.02
N ARG A 568 21.25 -5.00 16.68
CA ARG A 568 22.55 -5.06 16.02
C ARG A 568 22.89 -6.50 15.63
N GLN A 569 23.27 -6.71 14.37
CA GLN A 569 23.73 -7.97 13.82
C GLN A 569 25.09 -7.76 13.13
N GLY A 570 26.18 -7.97 13.87
CA GLY A 570 27.51 -7.65 13.37
C GLY A 570 27.68 -6.17 13.07
N ASN A 571 28.02 -5.83 11.83
CA ASN A 571 28.17 -4.45 11.35
C ASN A 571 26.85 -3.87 10.82
N ASN A 572 25.76 -4.58 10.91
CA ASN A 572 24.47 -4.14 10.42
C ASN A 572 23.52 -3.80 11.57
N LEU A 573 22.77 -2.75 11.39
CA LEU A 573 21.71 -2.29 12.27
C LEU A 573 20.37 -2.61 11.62
N MET A 574 19.60 -3.51 12.23
CA MET A 574 18.23 -3.81 11.81
C MET A 574 17.27 -2.88 12.56
N LEU A 575 16.44 -2.15 11.82
CA LEU A 575 15.51 -1.14 12.34
C LEU A 575 14.08 -1.57 12.07
N GLY A 576 13.30 -1.75 13.13
CA GLY A 576 11.87 -2.04 13.06
C GLY A 576 11.04 -0.77 12.93
N LEU A 577 10.20 -0.67 11.91
CA LEU A 577 9.44 0.54 11.56
C LEU A 577 8.08 0.62 12.27
N GLN A 578 7.52 -0.51 12.69
CA GLN A 578 6.26 -0.61 13.45
C GLN A 578 5.09 0.15 12.80
N GLY A 579 5.00 0.15 11.47
CA GLY A 579 3.95 0.84 10.73
C GLY A 579 3.94 2.37 10.85
N GLN A 580 5.05 2.99 11.30
CA GLN A 580 5.14 4.45 11.45
C GLN A 580 5.26 5.19 10.11
N ILE A 581 5.75 4.51 9.07
CA ILE A 581 5.87 5.07 7.72
C ILE A 581 4.55 4.89 6.98
N LYS A 582 3.83 6.00 6.76
CA LYS A 582 2.49 6.02 6.15
C LYS A 582 2.44 6.74 4.81
N GLU A 583 3.47 7.43 4.41
CA GLU A 583 3.52 8.22 3.18
C GLU A 583 4.80 7.94 2.41
N ALA A 584 4.70 7.85 1.08
CA ALA A 584 5.86 7.70 0.21
C ALA A 584 6.80 8.92 0.32
N GLY A 585 8.09 8.65 0.36
CA GLY A 585 9.09 9.70 0.56
C GLY A 585 10.44 9.14 0.93
N TYR A 586 11.37 10.06 1.16
CA TYR A 586 12.69 9.74 1.69
C TYR A 586 12.69 9.89 3.20
N TYR A 587 13.32 8.93 3.87
CA TYR A 587 13.46 8.88 5.32
C TYR A 587 14.92 8.67 5.66
N TYR A 588 15.42 9.44 6.61
CA TYR A 588 16.84 9.50 6.95
C TYR A 588 17.07 8.96 8.36
N LEU A 589 17.97 8.00 8.49
CA LEU A 589 18.47 7.59 9.79
C LEU A 589 19.50 8.61 10.26
N THR A 590 19.30 9.16 11.44
CA THR A 590 20.23 10.10 12.06
C THR A 590 20.63 9.63 13.46
N ASP A 591 21.83 10.00 13.88
CA ASP A 591 22.29 9.87 15.25
C ASP A 591 21.82 11.02 16.16
N LYS A 592 22.31 11.07 17.38
CA LYS A 592 22.01 12.15 18.36
C LYS A 592 22.45 13.53 17.86
N ASP A 593 23.49 13.60 17.08
CA ASP A 593 24.07 14.84 16.53
C ASP A 593 23.39 15.26 15.21
N SER A 594 22.32 14.56 14.82
CA SER A 594 21.58 14.73 13.57
C SER A 594 22.42 14.45 12.30
N THR A 595 23.52 13.68 12.43
CA THR A 595 24.31 13.25 11.29
C THR A 595 23.55 12.18 10.52
N LYS A 596 23.41 12.34 9.19
CA LYS A 596 22.74 11.37 8.31
C LYS A 596 23.61 10.11 8.18
N ILE A 597 23.12 9.00 8.69
CA ILE A 597 23.78 7.67 8.62
C ILE A 597 23.31 6.91 7.38
N ALA A 598 22.00 6.93 7.10
CA ALA A 598 21.42 6.21 5.98
C ALA A 598 20.21 6.97 5.42
N SER A 599 19.86 6.65 4.17
CA SER A 599 18.66 7.13 3.50
C SER A 599 17.84 5.93 3.00
N PHE A 600 16.53 6.01 3.19
CA PHE A 600 15.57 4.99 2.75
C PHE A 600 14.49 5.62 1.90
N ALA A 601 14.25 5.06 0.72
CA ALA A 601 13.18 5.49 -0.17
C ALA A 601 11.97 4.56 -0.01
N PHE A 602 10.83 5.09 0.41
CA PHE A 602 9.58 4.36 0.55
C PHE A 602 8.60 4.72 -0.56
N ASN A 603 8.08 3.71 -1.21
CA ASN A 603 7.12 3.79 -2.30
C ASN A 603 5.76 3.24 -1.88
N ASN A 604 4.70 3.70 -2.54
CA ASN A 604 3.38 3.11 -2.43
C ASN A 604 3.34 1.71 -3.06
N SER A 605 2.50 0.83 -2.53
CA SER A 605 2.26 -0.48 -3.15
C SER A 605 1.63 -0.31 -4.54
N ARG A 606 2.07 -1.12 -5.50
CA ARG A 606 1.54 -1.13 -6.87
C ARG A 606 0.36 -2.10 -7.04
N GLN A 607 -0.09 -2.73 -5.96
CA GLN A 607 -1.26 -3.61 -6.01
C GLN A 607 -2.53 -2.87 -6.46
N GLU A 608 -2.66 -1.61 -6.08
CA GLU A 608 -3.78 -0.74 -6.46
C GLU A 608 -3.73 -0.24 -7.92
N SER A 609 -2.54 -0.24 -8.52
CA SER A 609 -2.33 0.22 -9.90
C SER A 609 -3.00 -0.68 -10.94
N GLN A 610 -3.31 -1.93 -10.58
CA GLN A 610 -3.87 -2.90 -11.51
C GLN A 610 -5.31 -2.60 -11.93
N MET A 611 -6.06 -1.81 -11.14
CA MET A 611 -7.44 -1.40 -11.41
C MET A 611 -8.38 -2.56 -11.81
N LYS A 612 -8.16 -3.74 -11.21
CA LYS A 612 -8.98 -4.93 -11.43
C LYS A 612 -10.03 -5.02 -10.34
N PHE A 613 -11.29 -4.90 -10.73
CA PHE A 613 -12.42 -4.91 -9.81
C PHE A 613 -13.07 -6.28 -9.74
N ALA A 614 -13.57 -6.63 -8.56
CA ALA A 614 -14.34 -7.84 -8.36
C ALA A 614 -15.76 -7.66 -8.93
N ASN A 615 -16.23 -8.62 -9.68
CA ASN A 615 -17.61 -8.65 -10.13
C ASN A 615 -18.55 -9.09 -8.98
N LYS A 616 -19.86 -8.89 -9.17
CA LYS A 616 -20.89 -9.23 -8.17
C LYS A 616 -20.78 -10.69 -7.70
N SER A 617 -20.55 -11.63 -8.62
CA SER A 617 -20.41 -13.05 -8.28
C SER A 617 -19.17 -13.34 -7.44
N ALA A 618 -18.04 -12.66 -7.68
CA ALA A 618 -16.83 -12.80 -6.87
C ALA A 618 -17.06 -12.29 -5.43
N ILE A 619 -17.77 -11.17 -5.29
CA ILE A 619 -18.14 -10.62 -3.99
C ILE A 619 -19.09 -11.59 -3.25
N GLU A 620 -20.13 -12.09 -3.92
CA GLU A 620 -21.07 -13.06 -3.34
C GLU A 620 -20.36 -14.36 -2.92
N ASN A 621 -19.42 -14.85 -3.72
CA ASN A 621 -18.62 -16.04 -3.39
C ASN A 621 -17.73 -15.81 -2.18
N TYR A 622 -17.14 -14.62 -2.03
CA TYR A 622 -16.32 -14.28 -0.86
C TYR A 622 -17.15 -14.36 0.43
N PHE A 623 -18.42 -13.98 0.39
CA PHE A 623 -19.35 -13.97 1.52
C PHE A 623 -20.27 -15.19 1.57
N THR A 624 -19.88 -16.35 1.03
CA THR A 624 -20.74 -17.54 0.87
C THR A 624 -21.51 -17.95 2.13
N HIS A 625 -21.00 -17.66 3.31
CA HIS A 625 -21.59 -18.04 4.60
C HIS A 625 -22.34 -16.91 5.31
N TYR A 626 -22.48 -15.74 4.68
CA TYR A 626 -23.12 -14.56 5.28
C TYR A 626 -24.31 -14.08 4.44
N PRO A 627 -25.42 -13.69 5.08
CA PRO A 627 -26.51 -13.03 4.38
C PRO A 627 -26.06 -11.61 3.98
N ILE A 628 -25.78 -11.41 2.71
CA ILE A 628 -25.37 -10.12 2.17
C ILE A 628 -26.43 -9.56 1.23
N LYS A 629 -26.44 -8.23 1.11
CA LYS A 629 -27.20 -7.51 0.11
C LYS A 629 -26.24 -6.65 -0.70
N VAL A 630 -26.03 -7.01 -1.97
CA VAL A 630 -25.23 -6.22 -2.90
C VAL A 630 -26.14 -5.24 -3.62
N LEU A 631 -25.87 -3.93 -3.44
CA LEU A 631 -26.67 -2.83 -3.94
C LEU A 631 -25.91 -2.16 -5.10
N ASP A 632 -26.43 -2.23 -6.31
CA ASP A 632 -25.86 -1.48 -7.42
C ASP A 632 -26.12 0.04 -7.30
N GLN A 633 -25.59 0.84 -8.24
CA GLN A 633 -25.69 2.31 -8.16
C GLN A 633 -27.14 2.82 -8.18
N LYS A 634 -28.03 2.22 -8.97
CA LYS A 634 -29.44 2.62 -9.06
C LYS A 634 -30.23 2.11 -7.85
N GLU A 635 -29.96 0.88 -7.45
CA GLU A 635 -30.56 0.27 -6.27
C GLU A 635 -30.19 0.99 -4.99
N THR A 636 -28.94 1.53 -4.88
CA THR A 636 -28.51 2.29 -3.70
C THR A 636 -29.36 3.53 -3.46
N ALA A 637 -29.69 4.29 -4.49
CA ALA A 637 -30.54 5.49 -4.35
C ALA A 637 -31.96 5.13 -3.88
N ASN A 638 -32.55 4.09 -4.47
CA ASN A 638 -33.85 3.55 -4.08
C ASN A 638 -33.81 2.96 -2.67
N PHE A 639 -32.73 2.24 -2.34
CA PHE A 639 -32.51 1.65 -1.03
C PHE A 639 -32.40 2.70 0.08
N VAL A 640 -31.64 3.78 -0.12
CA VAL A 640 -31.55 4.89 0.83
C VAL A 640 -32.92 5.56 1.01
N ALA A 641 -33.69 5.76 -0.07
CA ALA A 641 -35.05 6.28 0.01
C ALA A 641 -35.98 5.32 0.79
N GLN A 642 -35.86 4.01 0.55
CA GLN A 642 -36.61 3.00 1.32
C GLN A 642 -36.19 2.95 2.79
N LEU A 643 -34.87 3.08 3.07
CA LEU A 643 -34.35 3.19 4.44
C LEU A 643 -34.92 4.42 5.14
N ASP A 644 -34.93 5.55 4.48
CA ASP A 644 -35.49 6.79 5.03
C ASP A 644 -37.00 6.63 5.34
N GLN A 645 -37.73 6.03 4.42
CA GLN A 645 -39.14 5.69 4.66
C GLN A 645 -39.31 4.64 5.77
N LYS A 646 -38.50 3.59 5.79
CA LYS A 646 -38.53 2.53 6.80
C LYS A 646 -38.14 3.06 8.18
N ASN A 647 -37.14 3.94 8.25
CA ASN A 647 -36.59 4.44 9.51
C ASN A 647 -37.36 5.64 10.07
N LYS A 648 -37.87 6.52 9.22
CA LYS A 648 -38.66 7.69 9.61
C LYS A 648 -40.17 7.51 9.46
N GLY A 649 -40.61 6.42 8.80
CA GLY A 649 -42.01 6.17 8.46
C GLY A 649 -42.53 7.09 7.33
N SER A 650 -43.61 6.72 6.68
CA SER A 650 -44.25 7.60 5.70
C SER A 650 -44.92 8.77 6.43
N MET A 651 -44.40 9.96 6.30
CA MET A 651 -44.91 11.15 6.94
C MET A 651 -46.14 11.65 6.17
N ILE A 652 -47.34 11.30 6.66
CA ILE A 652 -48.63 11.66 6.05
C ILE A 652 -49.00 13.12 6.32
N TRP A 653 -48.31 13.82 7.22
CA TRP A 653 -48.64 15.19 7.62
C TRP A 653 -48.76 16.21 6.46
N ARG A 654 -47.95 16.05 5.40
CA ARG A 654 -47.98 16.91 4.21
C ARG A 654 -49.31 16.83 3.46
N TYR A 655 -49.81 15.61 3.31
CA TYR A 655 -51.10 15.35 2.68
C TYR A 655 -52.25 15.87 3.54
N LEU A 656 -52.15 15.76 4.86
CA LEU A 656 -53.12 16.27 5.81
C LEU A 656 -53.13 17.81 5.81
N LEU A 657 -52.00 18.46 5.63
CA LEU A 657 -51.92 19.92 5.51
C LEU A 657 -52.51 20.40 4.19
N MET A 658 -52.27 19.69 3.07
CA MET A 658 -52.96 19.95 1.82
C MET A 658 -54.47 19.75 1.94
N ALA A 659 -54.92 18.70 2.59
CA ALA A 659 -56.32 18.45 2.84
C ALA A 659 -56.95 19.59 3.66
N ALA A 660 -56.29 20.11 4.68
CA ALA A 660 -56.73 21.24 5.47
C ALA A 660 -56.92 22.49 4.59
N LEU A 661 -55.97 22.79 3.70
CA LEU A 661 -56.08 23.90 2.75
C LEU A 661 -57.22 23.71 1.75
N ILE A 662 -57.45 22.50 1.26
CA ILE A 662 -58.57 22.15 0.38
C ILE A 662 -59.91 22.40 1.10
N PHE A 663 -60.05 21.94 2.36
CA PHE A 663 -61.26 22.16 3.13
C PHE A 663 -61.52 23.65 3.42
N LEU A 664 -60.50 24.47 3.70
CA LEU A 664 -60.63 25.92 3.83
C LEU A 664 -61.01 26.59 2.49
N GLY A 665 -60.43 26.09 1.38
CA GLY A 665 -60.80 26.51 0.05
C GLY A 665 -62.27 26.20 -0.28
N LEU A 666 -62.73 24.97 0.07
CA LEU A 666 -64.14 24.57 -0.07
C LEU A 666 -65.08 25.43 0.80
N GLU A 667 -64.72 25.76 2.01
CA GLU A 667 -65.47 26.67 2.87
C GLU A 667 -65.66 28.03 2.19
N THR A 668 -64.55 28.64 1.73
CA THR A 668 -64.56 29.93 1.07
C THR A 668 -65.41 29.89 -0.23
N PHE A 669 -65.28 28.79 -0.98
CA PHE A 669 -66.10 28.56 -2.18
C PHE A 669 -67.62 28.48 -1.86
N ILE A 670 -67.97 27.65 -0.85
CA ILE A 670 -69.38 27.53 -0.41
C ILE A 670 -69.95 28.88 0.06
N ILE A 671 -69.21 29.68 0.81
CA ILE A 671 -69.60 30.96 1.31
C ILE A 671 -69.79 31.93 0.15
N ARG A 672 -68.92 31.99 -0.85
CA ARG A 672 -68.89 33.00 -1.93
C ARG A 672 -69.79 32.65 -3.08
N PHE A 673 -69.83 31.40 -3.53
CA PHE A 673 -70.51 31.01 -4.76
C PHE A 673 -71.93 30.40 -4.54
N TRP A 674 -72.21 29.93 -3.30
CA TRP A 674 -73.57 29.46 -2.99
C TRP A 674 -74.55 30.69 -2.87
N LYS A 675 -75.07 31.15 -4.03
CA LYS A 675 -76.02 32.24 -4.05
C LYS A 675 -77.24 31.83 -3.27
N LYS A 676 -77.86 32.81 -2.55
CA LYS A 676 -79.12 32.70 -1.85
C LYS A 676 -80.25 32.32 -2.77
#